data_75469650b429a76c5dec0f90e9a123e6
#
_entry.id   75469650b429a76c5dec0f90e9a123e6
#
_cell.length_a   1.000
_cell.length_b   1.000
_cell.length_c   1.000
_cell.angle_alpha   90.00
_cell.angle_beta   90.00
_cell.angle_gamma   90.00
#
_symmetry.space_group_name_H-M   'P 1'
#
loop_
_entity.id
_entity.type
_entity.pdbx_description
1 polymer ?
#
loop_
_entity_poly.entity_id
_entity_poly.type
_entity_poly.pdbx_seq_one_letter_code
_entity_poly.pdbx_strand_id
1 'polypeptide(L)'
;MEKLHFKTNVQIKSIIGKDLINDDNIAILELVKNSFDADAKKVDISFCNLKSNDDKGNDTFSENTSRLFIRDDGVGMDLTDITDKWLNIAYSEKKSRSRQFNRMMAGAKGVGRFSCDRLGQFLRLYAKKNGMQCIVLNIDWRKFEIDDKTKEIQSVDISYELIDDNSLAQKGFRGFEHGVILEIIKLRSNWVYPDGSGWDTNKLSDLKKYLEKLINPNQAFEKNDFGIYLNAEEFMVENSQKAYNDQFIGKVENTIFQKLDFKTTSIECKSIEDGKLILTTLKDKGETIYWIKELSEFYPSIHDFKITLYFLNTYAKAFFTKQTGMRSVSYGSVFLFLNGFRIPPYGEEGDDWLKLDQRRAQGYARFISARDIVGQIEILDNYESFQIVSSREGLVKNENYDKLTDKRDGLFYKVLRRLERYVVDGLNWDSIPEEDKSKIAEIEKKIIRGELSENDLKYQEDSATKRRRIYESIHTLISASPKKVVELYINEDLIESKIAEERRLAEQEFSKLMEDFENKKISGEFLAQLLQKKAKESEALERQLIEFSKYTTNEATAKAVVEIQSYKGIVEKQANIIKSLQEELRKKEQELLDIKNSSDRKVNDVEQKLKQAEFDRDIANQKNIYLESTRSISAEEESFIHIINVYSHEINPAFLRISEIVTENAVPNELIKEIGVIRTFFDKILNAASLLTKANIKKLAEKDIINLSAYIDEYIQKCSEVLFRDIDFKVINNDNVEYYGAYSLLDVSVLLDNLISNAKKEAAKEIQINIFQEKGKFIIDFSDSGNGVSDPTLLGDKMFDLGVTTRHGGSGIGLASVRKIVSDMKGHVSFLGNNIYLKGATFRIEFDL
;
A
#
# COMPACT_ATOMS: atom_id res chain seq x y z
N MET A 1 68.38 22.04 11.26
CA MET A 1 66.93 21.85 11.65
C MET A 1 66.83 20.44 12.20
N GLU A 2 66.48 20.30 13.46
CA GLU A 2 66.17 19.02 14.07
C GLU A 2 64.80 18.57 13.56
N LYS A 3 64.66 17.28 13.24
CA LYS A 3 63.41 16.69 12.74
C LYS A 3 62.67 16.06 13.91
N LEU A 4 61.37 16.39 14.06
CA LEU A 4 60.46 15.74 14.99
C LEU A 4 59.51 14.84 14.21
N HIS A 5 59.15 13.73 14.80
CA HIS A 5 58.22 12.76 14.22
C HIS A 5 57.03 12.55 15.15
N PHE A 6 55.83 12.29 14.57
CA PHE A 6 54.70 11.83 15.35
C PHE A 6 55.01 10.42 15.91
N LYS A 7 54.62 10.21 17.17
CA LYS A 7 54.67 8.91 17.83
C LYS A 7 53.30 8.32 17.93
N THR A 8 53.12 7.05 17.71
CA THR A 8 51.85 6.34 17.74
C THR A 8 51.70 5.55 19.04
N ASN A 9 50.98 6.09 20.01
CA ASN A 9 50.73 5.41 21.28
C ASN A 9 49.89 4.16 21.07
N VAL A 10 50.08 3.15 21.92
CA VAL A 10 49.34 1.88 21.91
C VAL A 10 47.84 2.07 22.01
N GLN A 11 47.37 3.17 22.65
CA GLN A 11 45.94 3.51 22.79
C GLN A 11 45.25 3.91 21.46
N ILE A 12 46.00 4.17 20.38
CA ILE A 12 45.39 4.42 19.05
C ILE A 12 44.49 3.25 18.61
N LYS A 13 44.79 2.03 19.07
CA LYS A 13 43.98 0.83 18.86
C LYS A 13 42.56 1.01 19.43
N SER A 14 42.39 1.60 20.60
CA SER A 14 41.07 1.83 21.20
C SER A 14 40.24 2.81 20.38
N ILE A 15 40.88 3.89 19.90
CA ILE A 15 40.20 4.89 19.05
C ILE A 15 39.79 4.28 17.71
N ILE A 16 40.64 3.48 17.09
CA ILE A 16 40.38 2.91 15.75
C ILE A 16 39.51 1.65 15.83
N GLY A 17 39.55 0.88 16.92
CA GLY A 17 38.84 -0.37 17.10
C GLY A 17 37.55 -0.17 17.90
N LYS A 18 37.68 -0.02 19.21
CA LYS A 18 36.58 -0.08 20.16
C LYS A 18 35.60 1.11 20.06
N ASP A 19 36.14 2.31 19.77
CA ASP A 19 35.33 3.54 19.68
C ASP A 19 34.69 3.74 18.31
N LEU A 20 35.29 3.18 17.24
CA LEU A 20 34.72 3.22 15.89
C LEU A 20 33.68 2.12 15.61
N ILE A 21 33.72 1.02 16.36
CA ILE A 21 32.84 -0.13 16.18
C ILE A 21 32.01 -0.30 17.46
N ASN A 22 30.87 0.38 17.52
CA ASN A 22 30.07 0.46 18.74
C ASN A 22 29.18 -0.76 19.01
N ASP A 23 28.98 -1.64 18.01
CA ASP A 23 28.09 -2.78 18.08
C ASP A 23 28.79 -4.10 17.66
N ASP A 24 28.47 -5.20 18.36
CA ASP A 24 29.05 -6.52 18.11
C ASP A 24 28.61 -7.08 16.75
N ASN A 25 27.36 -6.79 16.31
CA ASN A 25 26.86 -7.25 15.01
C ASN A 25 27.60 -6.53 13.87
N ILE A 26 27.90 -5.24 14.05
CA ILE A 26 28.72 -4.48 13.09
C ILE A 26 30.15 -5.06 13.03
N ALA A 27 30.72 -5.47 14.18
CA ALA A 27 32.03 -6.10 14.21
C ALA A 27 32.06 -7.39 13.38
N ILE A 28 31.09 -8.28 13.57
CA ILE A 28 30.96 -9.52 12.80
C ILE A 28 30.77 -9.22 11.31
N LEU A 29 29.90 -8.26 10.99
CA LEU A 29 29.70 -7.82 9.61
C LEU A 29 31.00 -7.43 8.91
N GLU A 30 31.83 -6.63 9.55
CA GLU A 30 33.09 -6.19 8.97
C GLU A 30 34.03 -7.35 8.67
N LEU A 31 33.99 -8.40 9.50
CA LEU A 31 34.77 -9.62 9.25
C LEU A 31 34.19 -10.42 8.07
N VAL A 32 32.86 -10.51 7.96
CA VAL A 32 32.17 -11.12 6.80
C VAL A 32 32.47 -10.36 5.50
N LYS A 33 32.48 -9.01 5.53
CA LYS A 33 32.90 -8.21 4.36
C LYS A 33 34.36 -8.49 3.92
N ASN A 34 35.26 -8.70 4.87
CA ASN A 34 36.64 -9.05 4.53
C ASN A 34 36.71 -10.41 3.83
N SER A 35 35.93 -11.38 4.27
CA SER A 35 35.82 -12.69 3.62
C SER A 35 35.26 -12.57 2.19
N PHE A 36 34.24 -11.75 2.00
CA PHE A 36 33.72 -11.48 0.65
C PHE A 36 34.76 -10.82 -0.26
N ASP A 37 35.49 -9.85 0.25
CA ASP A 37 36.56 -9.17 -0.48
C ASP A 37 37.75 -10.12 -0.82
N ALA A 38 37.89 -11.22 -0.05
CA ALA A 38 38.84 -12.28 -0.31
C ALA A 38 38.33 -13.36 -1.28
N ASP A 39 37.26 -13.10 -2.03
CA ASP A 39 36.61 -14.02 -2.98
C ASP A 39 36.04 -15.30 -2.36
N ALA A 40 35.73 -15.28 -1.05
CA ALA A 40 35.08 -16.41 -0.42
C ALA A 40 33.72 -16.71 -1.05
N LYS A 41 33.33 -17.96 -1.11
CA LYS A 41 32.02 -18.44 -1.47
C LYS A 41 31.18 -18.74 -0.23
N LYS A 42 31.87 -19.06 0.86
CA LYS A 42 31.23 -19.47 2.10
C LYS A 42 31.90 -18.80 3.30
N VAL A 43 31.08 -18.33 4.24
CA VAL A 43 31.52 -17.87 5.56
C VAL A 43 30.75 -18.62 6.63
N ASP A 44 31.44 -19.38 7.48
CA ASP A 44 30.89 -20.07 8.63
C ASP A 44 31.18 -19.25 9.90
N ILE A 45 30.14 -18.86 10.63
CA ILE A 45 30.20 -18.15 11.91
C ILE A 45 29.76 -19.16 12.99
N SER A 46 30.66 -19.58 13.86
CA SER A 46 30.37 -20.63 14.85
C SER A 46 30.71 -20.16 16.26
N PHE A 47 29.70 -20.20 17.13
CA PHE A 47 29.86 -19.94 18.56
C PHE A 47 30.06 -21.27 19.30
N CYS A 48 31.05 -21.32 20.19
CA CYS A 48 31.42 -22.54 20.91
C CYS A 48 31.79 -22.24 22.37
N ASN A 49 31.61 -23.23 23.25
CA ASN A 49 31.97 -23.16 24.66
C ASN A 49 31.37 -21.93 25.37
N LEU A 50 30.11 -21.61 25.09
CA LEU A 50 29.41 -20.50 25.72
C LEU A 50 28.80 -20.87 27.06
N LYS A 51 28.50 -22.17 27.29
CA LYS A 51 27.92 -22.68 28.53
C LYS A 51 29.00 -22.96 29.55
N SER A 52 28.77 -22.59 30.80
CA SER A 52 29.60 -22.90 32.00
C SER A 52 28.73 -22.98 33.22
N ASN A 53 29.31 -23.46 34.35
CA ASN A 53 28.63 -23.42 35.63
C ASN A 53 29.42 -22.56 36.61
N ASP A 54 28.73 -21.82 37.47
CA ASP A 54 29.38 -21.10 38.57
C ASP A 54 29.83 -22.04 39.68
N ASP A 55 30.53 -21.52 40.72
CA ASP A 55 31.01 -22.28 41.86
C ASP A 55 29.85 -22.93 42.68
N LYS A 56 28.62 -22.55 42.46
CA LYS A 56 27.40 -23.12 43.07
C LYS A 56 26.69 -24.12 42.18
N GLY A 57 27.22 -24.36 40.98
CA GLY A 57 26.64 -25.27 39.99
C GLY A 57 25.49 -24.68 39.16
N ASN A 58 25.27 -23.37 39.21
CA ASN A 58 24.29 -22.72 38.35
C ASN A 58 24.86 -22.42 36.96
N ASP A 59 24.00 -22.49 35.95
CA ASP A 59 24.34 -22.18 34.59
C ASP A 59 24.79 -20.73 34.48
N THR A 60 25.92 -20.49 33.80
CA THR A 60 26.45 -19.16 33.53
C THR A 60 27.07 -19.08 32.13
N PHE A 61 27.22 -17.87 31.60
CA PHE A 61 28.03 -17.63 30.39
C PHE A 61 29.51 -17.89 30.69
N SER A 62 30.18 -18.61 29.79
CA SER A 62 31.57 -18.95 29.95
C SER A 62 32.52 -17.81 29.56
N GLU A 63 32.88 -16.97 30.50
CA GLU A 63 33.81 -15.85 30.23
C GLU A 63 35.22 -16.31 29.79
N ASN A 64 35.65 -17.48 30.26
CA ASN A 64 37.01 -17.94 30.08
C ASN A 64 37.20 -18.86 28.86
N THR A 65 36.21 -19.60 28.45
CA THR A 65 36.32 -20.62 27.40
C THR A 65 35.52 -20.26 26.14
N SER A 66 34.65 -19.24 26.22
CA SER A 66 33.86 -18.79 25.08
C SER A 66 34.69 -18.48 23.85
N ARG A 67 34.20 -18.94 22.69
CA ARG A 67 34.87 -18.77 21.40
C ARG A 67 33.88 -18.43 20.30
N LEU A 68 34.36 -17.63 19.38
CA LEU A 68 33.71 -17.34 18.10
C LEU A 68 34.70 -17.66 16.99
N PHE A 69 34.30 -18.53 16.08
CA PHE A 69 35.01 -18.82 14.85
C PHE A 69 34.33 -18.13 13.69
N ILE A 70 35.12 -17.42 12.87
CA ILE A 70 34.68 -16.92 11.56
C ILE A 70 35.63 -17.54 10.55
N ARG A 71 35.09 -18.46 9.74
CA ARG A 71 35.89 -19.22 8.76
C ARG A 71 35.39 -18.90 7.36
N ASP A 72 36.29 -18.58 6.46
CA ASP A 72 36.05 -18.43 5.04
C ASP A 72 36.87 -19.39 4.18
N ASP A 73 36.43 -19.56 2.94
CA ASP A 73 37.11 -20.30 1.88
C ASP A 73 37.65 -19.35 0.80
N GLY A 74 38.07 -18.12 1.20
CA GLY A 74 38.66 -17.14 0.31
C GLY A 74 40.11 -17.49 -0.12
N VAL A 75 40.75 -16.57 -0.82
CA VAL A 75 42.13 -16.80 -1.36
C VAL A 75 43.21 -17.00 -0.27
N GLY A 76 42.91 -16.69 1.00
CA GLY A 76 43.84 -16.78 2.12
C GLY A 76 44.94 -15.72 2.07
N MET A 77 45.88 -15.83 3.00
CA MET A 77 47.01 -14.91 3.13
C MET A 77 48.33 -15.69 3.32
N ASP A 78 49.42 -15.23 2.73
CA ASP A 78 50.80 -15.64 3.04
C ASP A 78 51.41 -14.69 4.07
N LEU A 79 52.67 -14.94 4.43
CA LEU A 79 53.40 -14.13 5.43
C LEU A 79 53.56 -12.67 4.97
N THR A 80 53.76 -12.44 3.69
CA THR A 80 53.90 -11.10 3.10
C THR A 80 52.55 -10.35 3.18
N ASP A 81 51.43 -11.03 2.87
CA ASP A 81 50.13 -10.42 3.02
C ASP A 81 49.82 -10.06 4.47
N ILE A 82 50.24 -10.92 5.43
CA ILE A 82 50.05 -10.65 6.85
C ILE A 82 50.90 -9.46 7.29
N THR A 83 52.20 -9.40 6.95
CA THR A 83 53.09 -8.34 7.40
C THR A 83 52.79 -6.99 6.73
N ASP A 84 52.63 -6.99 5.41
CA ASP A 84 52.61 -5.75 4.64
C ASP A 84 51.16 -5.18 4.54
N LYS A 85 50.15 -6.06 4.66
CA LYS A 85 48.78 -5.67 4.49
C LYS A 85 47.95 -5.81 5.79
N TRP A 86 47.96 -7.00 6.43
CA TRP A 86 47.07 -7.26 7.57
C TRP A 86 47.57 -6.56 8.85
N LEU A 87 48.87 -6.54 9.14
CA LEU A 87 49.48 -5.84 10.28
C LEU A 87 49.70 -4.35 10.03
N ASN A 88 49.63 -3.88 8.79
CA ASN A 88 49.82 -2.48 8.44
C ASN A 88 48.53 -1.68 8.67
N ILE A 89 48.51 -0.95 9.78
CA ILE A 89 47.32 -0.20 10.26
C ILE A 89 47.02 0.97 9.32
N ALA A 90 45.71 1.18 9.01
CA ALA A 90 45.21 2.21 8.11
C ALA A 90 45.71 2.10 6.66
N TYR A 91 46.44 1.04 6.31
CA TYR A 91 46.78 0.71 4.92
C TYR A 91 45.70 -0.20 4.30
N SER A 92 45.30 0.10 3.09
CA SER A 92 44.40 -0.75 2.30
C SER A 92 44.76 -0.63 0.82
N GLU A 93 45.17 -1.73 0.18
CA GLU A 93 45.36 -1.82 -1.28
C GLU A 93 44.00 -1.57 -2.03
N LYS A 94 42.91 -1.74 -1.34
CA LYS A 94 41.52 -1.55 -1.87
C LYS A 94 41.28 -0.11 -2.32
N LYS A 95 42.07 0.88 -1.83
CA LYS A 95 42.01 2.28 -2.30
C LYS A 95 42.47 2.48 -3.73
N SER A 96 43.37 1.59 -4.23
CA SER A 96 43.94 1.65 -5.58
C SER A 96 43.32 0.65 -6.55
N ARG A 97 42.50 -0.30 -6.05
CA ARG A 97 41.86 -1.36 -6.85
C ARG A 97 40.41 -1.53 -6.39
N SER A 98 39.51 -0.80 -7.01
CA SER A 98 38.09 -0.90 -6.71
C SER A 98 37.47 -2.25 -7.09
N ARG A 99 38.07 -2.99 -8.01
CA ARG A 99 37.59 -4.28 -8.50
C ARG A 99 38.67 -5.34 -8.47
N GLN A 100 38.40 -6.45 -7.77
CA GLN A 100 39.24 -7.64 -7.72
C GLN A 100 38.33 -8.90 -7.82
N PHE A 101 38.80 -9.97 -8.46
CA PHE A 101 38.07 -11.23 -8.63
C PHE A 101 36.66 -11.08 -9.27
N ASN A 102 36.47 -10.14 -10.17
CA ASN A 102 35.17 -9.77 -10.73
C ASN A 102 34.12 -9.26 -9.69
N ARG A 103 34.55 -8.94 -8.48
CA ARG A 103 33.73 -8.35 -7.41
C ARG A 103 34.21 -6.94 -7.10
N MET A 104 33.25 -6.06 -6.80
CA MET A 104 33.58 -4.76 -6.21
C MET A 104 33.94 -4.96 -4.74
N MET A 105 35.01 -4.31 -4.30
CA MET A 105 35.50 -4.44 -2.93
C MET A 105 34.61 -3.71 -1.95
N ALA A 106 34.16 -4.41 -0.89
CA ALA A 106 33.24 -3.87 0.11
C ALA A 106 33.90 -3.01 1.20
N GLY A 107 35.22 -3.18 1.41
CA GLY A 107 35.99 -2.49 2.46
C GLY A 107 37.14 -1.65 1.91
N ALA A 108 37.29 -0.40 2.35
CA ALA A 108 38.33 0.51 1.83
C ALA A 108 39.36 1.01 2.86
N LYS A 109 39.24 0.72 4.16
CA LYS A 109 39.99 1.48 5.19
C LYS A 109 41.08 0.74 5.97
N GLY A 110 41.13 -0.57 5.89
CA GLY A 110 42.11 -1.37 6.60
C GLY A 110 42.01 -1.34 8.14
N VAL A 111 40.83 -1.03 8.71
CA VAL A 111 40.61 -1.02 10.16
C VAL A 111 39.68 -2.16 10.64
N GLY A 112 39.02 -2.91 9.74
CA GLY A 112 38.12 -4.01 10.06
C GLY A 112 38.74 -5.14 10.90
N ARG A 113 40.09 -5.29 10.89
CA ARG A 113 40.78 -6.25 11.73
C ARG A 113 40.61 -6.03 13.23
N PHE A 114 40.36 -4.78 13.66
CA PHE A 114 40.09 -4.45 15.06
C PHE A 114 38.67 -4.84 15.50
N SER A 115 37.80 -5.30 14.60
CA SER A 115 36.55 -5.96 14.95
C SER A 115 36.78 -7.18 15.85
N CYS A 116 37.89 -7.90 15.66
CA CYS A 116 38.23 -9.04 16.50
C CYS A 116 38.49 -8.64 17.96
N ASP A 117 39.13 -7.46 18.19
CA ASP A 117 39.32 -6.91 19.52
C ASP A 117 38.04 -6.53 20.21
N ARG A 118 37.07 -5.97 19.48
CA ARG A 118 35.73 -5.68 20.02
C ARG A 118 35.07 -6.94 20.53
N LEU A 119 35.20 -8.04 19.81
CA LEU A 119 34.50 -9.29 20.08
C LEU A 119 35.17 -10.14 21.18
N GLY A 120 36.48 -10.13 21.31
CA GLY A 120 37.15 -10.99 22.30
C GLY A 120 38.53 -10.47 22.76
N GLN A 121 39.06 -11.08 23.81
CA GLN A 121 40.35 -10.66 24.44
C GLN A 121 41.55 -11.20 23.70
N PHE A 122 41.40 -12.33 22.99
CA PHE A 122 42.47 -12.97 22.24
C PHE A 122 41.99 -13.29 20.82
N LEU A 123 42.88 -13.18 19.86
CA LEU A 123 42.69 -13.64 18.49
C LEU A 123 43.76 -14.66 18.13
N ARG A 124 43.33 -15.81 17.60
CA ARG A 124 44.18 -16.72 16.86
C ARG A 124 43.70 -16.73 15.40
N LEU A 125 44.53 -16.24 14.51
CA LEU A 125 44.26 -16.17 13.08
C LEU A 125 44.99 -17.30 12.39
N TYR A 126 44.27 -18.13 11.66
CA TYR A 126 44.81 -19.14 10.75
C TYR A 126 44.64 -18.64 9.33
N ALA A 127 45.73 -18.48 8.60
CA ALA A 127 45.71 -18.05 7.21
C ALA A 127 46.44 -19.05 6.33
N LYS A 128 45.79 -19.46 5.25
CA LYS A 128 46.38 -20.43 4.32
C LYS A 128 46.07 -20.07 2.88
N LYS A 129 47.07 -19.93 2.04
CA LYS A 129 46.91 -19.94 0.59
C LYS A 129 47.00 -21.37 0.05
N ASN A 130 46.32 -21.60 -1.06
CA ASN A 130 46.29 -22.92 -1.70
C ASN A 130 47.71 -23.44 -1.95
N GLY A 131 48.01 -24.68 -1.50
CA GLY A 131 49.31 -25.32 -1.64
C GLY A 131 50.39 -24.81 -0.68
N MET A 132 50.08 -23.90 0.27
CA MET A 132 51.05 -23.40 1.26
C MET A 132 50.75 -23.93 2.65
N GLN A 133 51.75 -23.84 3.55
CA GLN A 133 51.53 -24.12 4.98
C GLN A 133 50.64 -23.07 5.60
N CYS A 134 49.88 -23.47 6.64
CA CYS A 134 49.06 -22.57 7.38
C CYS A 134 49.88 -21.71 8.34
N ILE A 135 49.68 -20.41 8.31
CA ILE A 135 50.24 -19.44 9.24
C ILE A 135 49.28 -19.26 10.38
N VAL A 136 49.72 -19.43 11.62
CA VAL A 136 48.91 -19.17 12.82
C VAL A 136 49.48 -17.95 13.54
N LEU A 137 48.71 -16.90 13.60
CA LEU A 137 49.07 -15.66 14.28
C LEU A 137 48.32 -15.57 15.62
N ASN A 138 49.05 -15.28 16.72
CA ASN A 138 48.44 -15.15 18.06
C ASN A 138 48.52 -13.69 18.54
N ILE A 139 47.39 -13.09 18.90
CA ILE A 139 47.31 -11.72 19.38
C ILE A 139 46.59 -11.71 20.74
N ASP A 140 47.22 -11.14 21.74
CA ASP A 140 46.61 -10.78 23.02
C ASP A 140 46.30 -9.30 23.03
N TRP A 141 44.99 -8.98 22.86
CA TRP A 141 44.54 -7.59 22.79
C TRP A 141 44.73 -6.83 24.09
N ARG A 142 44.81 -7.49 25.24
CA ARG A 142 45.05 -6.86 26.55
C ARG A 142 46.41 -6.18 26.62
N LYS A 143 47.40 -6.66 25.85
CA LYS A 143 48.74 -6.02 25.75
C LYS A 143 48.67 -4.61 25.14
N PHE A 144 47.60 -4.31 24.44
CA PHE A 144 47.35 -3.00 23.86
C PHE A 144 46.42 -2.11 24.73
N GLU A 145 45.92 -2.62 25.86
CA GLU A 145 45.03 -1.89 26.77
C GLU A 145 45.78 -1.23 27.96
N ILE A 146 47.12 -1.24 27.90
CA ILE A 146 47.93 -0.69 28.96
C ILE A 146 47.98 0.84 28.82
N ASP A 147 47.65 1.55 29.90
CA ASP A 147 47.74 3.01 29.97
C ASP A 147 49.22 3.43 30.27
N ASP A 148 50.03 3.36 29.23
CA ASP A 148 51.45 3.77 29.29
C ASP A 148 51.72 4.79 28.18
N LYS A 149 52.01 6.02 28.57
CA LYS A 149 52.27 7.12 27.63
C LYS A 149 53.53 6.89 26.76
N THR A 150 54.40 6.00 27.17
CA THR A 150 55.70 5.73 26.47
C THR A 150 55.60 4.55 25.51
N LYS A 151 54.58 3.73 25.62
CA LYS A 151 54.45 2.50 24.84
C LYS A 151 53.85 2.75 23.46
N GLU A 152 54.66 2.49 22.45
CA GLU A 152 54.23 2.60 21.07
C GLU A 152 53.57 1.29 20.60
N ILE A 153 52.55 1.39 19.68
CA ILE A 153 51.84 0.22 19.17
C ILE A 153 52.81 -0.77 18.46
N GLN A 154 53.85 -0.26 17.87
CA GLN A 154 54.91 -1.04 17.19
C GLN A 154 55.78 -1.88 18.14
N SER A 155 55.79 -1.57 19.43
CA SER A 155 56.56 -2.29 20.47
C SER A 155 55.85 -3.51 21.03
N VAL A 156 54.62 -3.80 20.58
CA VAL A 156 53.86 -4.97 21.04
C VAL A 156 54.15 -6.18 20.15
N ASP A 157 54.84 -7.16 20.69
CA ASP A 157 55.16 -8.39 19.99
C ASP A 157 53.92 -9.26 19.71
N ILE A 158 53.79 -9.68 18.45
CA ILE A 158 52.79 -10.62 17.96
C ILE A 158 53.54 -11.89 17.51
N SER A 159 53.18 -13.04 18.08
CA SER A 159 53.80 -14.31 17.72
C SER A 159 53.07 -15.02 16.58
N TYR A 160 53.83 -15.69 15.73
CA TYR A 160 53.26 -16.56 14.70
C TYR A 160 54.00 -17.90 14.63
N GLU A 161 53.31 -18.91 14.10
CA GLU A 161 53.89 -20.24 13.82
C GLU A 161 53.42 -20.73 12.44
N LEU A 162 54.20 -21.60 11.83
CA LEU A 162 53.81 -22.31 10.60
C LEU A 162 53.44 -23.73 10.98
N ILE A 163 52.26 -24.17 10.59
CA ILE A 163 51.77 -25.52 10.86
C ILE A 163 51.40 -26.25 9.57
N ASP A 164 51.60 -27.55 9.59
CA ASP A 164 51.22 -28.47 8.51
C ASP A 164 49.75 -28.87 8.58
N ASP A 165 49.26 -29.55 7.56
CA ASP A 165 47.87 -29.99 7.44
C ASP A 165 47.47 -31.02 8.51
N ASN A 166 48.44 -31.83 9.00
CA ASN A 166 48.15 -32.77 10.06
C ASN A 166 47.92 -32.05 11.39
N SER A 167 48.76 -31.07 11.71
CA SER A 167 48.62 -30.22 12.89
C SER A 167 47.33 -29.40 12.83
N LEU A 168 46.98 -28.92 11.64
CA LEU A 168 45.72 -28.20 11.40
C LEU A 168 44.51 -29.10 11.60
N ALA A 169 44.57 -30.35 11.13
CA ALA A 169 43.49 -31.34 11.32
C ALA A 169 43.32 -31.74 12.81
N GLN A 170 44.41 -31.83 13.59
CA GLN A 170 44.39 -32.05 15.02
C GLN A 170 43.71 -30.93 15.81
N LYS A 171 43.83 -29.68 15.29
CA LYS A 171 43.15 -28.49 15.84
C LYS A 171 41.64 -28.44 15.45
N GLY A 172 41.09 -29.44 14.73
CA GLY A 172 39.71 -29.54 14.31
C GLY A 172 39.42 -28.97 12.93
N PHE A 173 40.38 -28.48 12.18
CA PHE A 173 40.20 -27.84 10.86
C PHE A 173 40.54 -28.78 9.69
N ARG A 174 40.08 -30.06 9.78
CA ARG A 174 40.30 -31.02 8.68
C ARG A 174 39.68 -30.51 7.38
N GLY A 175 40.40 -30.59 6.25
CA GLY A 175 39.94 -30.17 4.93
C GLY A 175 39.96 -28.66 4.71
N PHE A 176 40.69 -27.90 5.52
CA PHE A 176 40.90 -26.48 5.27
C PHE A 176 42.08 -26.30 4.26
N GLU A 177 41.74 -26.11 3.01
CA GLU A 177 42.70 -26.04 1.91
C GLU A 177 43.22 -24.61 1.71
N HIS A 178 42.34 -23.60 1.79
CA HIS A 178 42.69 -22.18 1.71
C HIS A 178 41.63 -21.31 2.40
N GLY A 179 41.95 -20.04 2.65
CA GLY A 179 41.09 -19.09 3.32
C GLY A 179 41.66 -18.56 4.63
N VAL A 180 40.79 -18.04 5.46
CA VAL A 180 41.07 -17.51 6.79
C VAL A 180 40.13 -18.08 7.83
N ILE A 181 40.69 -18.42 9.01
CA ILE A 181 39.91 -18.74 10.20
C ILE A 181 40.30 -17.77 11.31
N LEU A 182 39.36 -17.03 11.82
CA LEU A 182 39.51 -16.17 12.99
C LEU A 182 38.94 -16.90 14.19
N GLU A 183 39.76 -17.34 15.12
CA GLU A 183 39.36 -17.88 16.42
C GLU A 183 39.48 -16.76 17.44
N ILE A 184 38.32 -16.19 17.81
CA ILE A 184 38.19 -15.11 18.79
C ILE A 184 37.87 -15.75 20.13
N ILE A 185 38.72 -15.53 21.13
CA ILE A 185 38.72 -16.27 22.40
C ILE A 185 38.44 -15.31 23.54
N LYS A 186 37.70 -15.77 24.55
CA LYS A 186 37.21 -15.00 25.70
C LYS A 186 36.41 -13.80 25.21
N LEU A 187 35.18 -14.09 24.81
CA LEU A 187 34.26 -13.08 24.26
C LEU A 187 34.00 -11.99 25.31
N ARG A 188 34.02 -10.74 24.87
CA ARG A 188 33.85 -9.55 25.72
C ARG A 188 32.39 -9.31 26.09
N SER A 189 31.45 -9.84 25.30
CA SER A 189 30.04 -9.72 25.52
C SER A 189 29.40 -11.06 25.72
N ASN A 190 28.42 -11.14 26.62
CA ASN A 190 27.59 -12.33 26.78
C ASN A 190 26.64 -12.43 25.58
N TRP A 191 26.67 -13.57 24.91
CA TRP A 191 25.82 -13.87 23.76
C TRP A 191 24.57 -14.66 24.13
N VAL A 192 24.62 -15.29 25.31
CA VAL A 192 23.55 -16.10 25.88
C VAL A 192 23.48 -15.86 27.39
N TYR A 193 22.30 -16.04 27.96
CA TYR A 193 22.05 -15.88 29.39
C TYR A 193 21.21 -17.05 29.91
N PRO A 194 21.45 -17.58 31.12
CA PRO A 194 20.53 -18.53 31.75
C PRO A 194 19.21 -17.80 32.09
N ASP A 195 18.05 -18.41 31.77
CA ASP A 195 16.72 -17.81 31.99
C ASP A 195 15.87 -18.56 33.03
N GLY A 196 16.47 -19.46 33.81
CA GLY A 196 15.81 -20.24 34.86
C GLY A 196 15.08 -21.51 34.37
N SER A 197 14.77 -21.62 33.09
CA SER A 197 14.20 -22.80 32.44
C SER A 197 15.11 -23.35 31.33
N GLY A 198 16.13 -22.62 30.95
CA GLY A 198 17.05 -22.95 29.88
C GLY A 198 18.02 -21.77 29.60
N TRP A 199 18.17 -21.45 28.33
CA TRP A 199 19.08 -20.41 27.89
C TRP A 199 18.38 -19.38 26.98
N ASP A 200 18.45 -18.11 27.33
CA ASP A 200 18.10 -17.02 26.41
C ASP A 200 19.18 -16.89 25.33
N THR A 201 18.76 -17.18 24.10
CA THR A 201 19.57 -17.11 22.89
C THR A 201 19.10 -16.01 21.94
N ASN A 202 18.34 -15.02 22.43
CA ASN A 202 17.76 -13.97 21.58
C ASN A 202 18.83 -13.14 20.88
N LYS A 203 19.96 -12.86 21.52
CA LYS A 203 21.07 -12.15 20.90
C LYS A 203 21.66 -12.88 19.67
N LEU A 204 21.66 -14.21 19.64
CA LEU A 204 22.02 -15.01 18.46
C LEU A 204 20.96 -14.93 17.37
N SER A 205 19.68 -14.94 17.74
CA SER A 205 18.57 -14.73 16.80
C SER A 205 18.62 -13.32 16.18
N ASP A 206 18.93 -12.31 16.99
CA ASP A 206 19.07 -10.91 16.55
C ASP A 206 20.28 -10.74 15.63
N LEU A 207 21.40 -11.40 15.91
CA LEU A 207 22.54 -11.44 15.00
C LEU A 207 22.15 -12.00 13.63
N LYS A 208 21.42 -13.14 13.58
CA LYS A 208 20.96 -13.71 12.32
C LYS A 208 20.09 -12.72 11.56
N LYS A 209 19.09 -12.13 12.23
CA LYS A 209 18.21 -11.10 11.65
C LYS A 209 18.98 -9.88 11.16
N TYR A 210 20.05 -9.50 11.88
CA TYR A 210 20.93 -8.42 11.45
C TYR A 210 21.71 -8.79 10.19
N LEU A 211 22.26 -10.00 10.13
CA LEU A 211 22.98 -10.52 8.96
C LEU A 211 22.03 -10.70 7.76
N GLU A 212 20.79 -11.13 7.97
CA GLU A 212 19.75 -11.21 6.93
C GLU A 212 19.50 -9.85 6.25
N LYS A 213 19.50 -8.76 7.03
CA LYS A 213 19.36 -7.39 6.49
C LYS A 213 20.52 -6.95 5.62
N LEU A 214 21.68 -7.60 5.74
CA LEU A 214 22.90 -7.27 4.96
C LEU A 214 22.94 -7.97 3.62
N ILE A 215 22.29 -9.13 3.53
CA ILE A 215 22.20 -9.89 2.30
C ILE A 215 21.21 -9.18 1.39
N ASN A 216 21.65 -8.83 0.20
CA ASN A 216 20.75 -8.34 -0.82
C ASN A 216 19.73 -9.45 -1.16
N PRO A 217 18.42 -9.26 -0.93
CA PRO A 217 17.42 -10.28 -1.21
C PRO A 217 17.30 -10.65 -2.69
N ASN A 218 17.87 -9.83 -3.60
CA ASN A 218 17.95 -10.13 -5.03
C ASN A 218 19.15 -11.03 -5.40
N GLN A 219 20.10 -11.27 -4.50
CA GLN A 219 21.24 -12.17 -4.78
C GLN A 219 20.84 -13.60 -5.13
N ALA A 220 19.63 -14.04 -4.75
CA ALA A 220 19.11 -15.33 -5.16
C ALA A 220 18.92 -15.48 -6.69
N PHE A 221 18.92 -14.38 -7.43
CA PHE A 221 18.80 -14.33 -8.90
C PHE A 221 20.11 -14.00 -9.62
N GLU A 222 21.11 -13.50 -8.89
CA GLU A 222 22.45 -13.27 -9.44
C GLU A 222 23.35 -14.47 -9.10
N LYS A 223 24.19 -14.89 -10.03
CA LYS A 223 25.12 -16.03 -9.92
C LYS A 223 26.22 -15.86 -8.85
N ASN A 224 25.95 -15.14 -7.77
CA ASN A 224 26.88 -14.95 -6.66
C ASN A 224 26.64 -16.04 -5.61
N ASP A 225 27.46 -17.08 -5.62
CA ASP A 225 27.43 -18.22 -4.70
C ASP A 225 27.90 -17.90 -3.26
N PHE A 226 27.87 -16.64 -2.82
CA PHE A 226 28.30 -16.27 -1.47
C PHE A 226 27.21 -16.57 -0.43
N GLY A 227 27.53 -17.45 0.51
CA GLY A 227 26.65 -17.88 1.59
C GLY A 227 27.23 -17.60 2.97
N ILE A 228 26.40 -17.10 3.90
CA ILE A 228 26.73 -16.95 5.33
C ILE A 228 26.00 -18.04 6.09
N TYR A 229 26.69 -18.73 7.00
CA TYR A 229 26.12 -19.79 7.85
C TYR A 229 26.41 -19.45 9.31
N LEU A 230 25.38 -19.52 10.15
CA LEU A 230 25.49 -19.33 11.60
C LEU A 230 25.31 -20.66 12.30
N ASN A 231 26.21 -20.97 13.21
CA ASN A 231 26.18 -22.19 13.99
C ASN A 231 26.44 -21.94 15.50
N ALA A 232 25.75 -22.68 16.34
CA ALA A 232 25.93 -22.71 17.78
C ALA A 232 25.42 -24.07 18.30
N GLU A 233 26.20 -25.13 18.10
CA GLU A 233 25.79 -26.52 18.34
C GLU A 233 25.30 -26.77 19.78
N GLU A 234 25.88 -26.08 20.76
CA GLU A 234 25.47 -26.17 22.17
C GLU A 234 24.00 -25.78 22.43
N PHE A 235 23.38 -25.06 21.47
CA PHE A 235 22.05 -24.51 21.57
C PHE A 235 21.07 -25.08 20.52
N MET A 236 21.33 -26.28 20.02
CA MET A 236 20.45 -26.91 19.03
C MET A 236 19.05 -27.16 19.57
N VAL A 237 18.93 -27.50 20.87
CA VAL A 237 17.64 -27.75 21.51
C VAL A 237 16.84 -26.45 21.61
N GLU A 238 17.45 -25.40 22.14
CA GLU A 238 16.85 -24.09 22.29
C GLU A 238 16.47 -23.51 20.91
N ASN A 239 17.34 -23.69 19.90
CA ASN A 239 17.07 -23.29 18.54
C ASN A 239 15.84 -23.99 17.94
N SER A 240 15.70 -25.31 18.17
CA SER A 240 14.58 -26.10 17.64
C SER A 240 13.24 -25.76 18.28
N GLN A 241 13.24 -25.25 19.51
CA GLN A 241 12.04 -24.82 20.24
C GLN A 241 11.56 -23.41 19.82
N LYS A 242 12.42 -22.63 19.17
CA LYS A 242 12.05 -21.31 18.67
C LYS A 242 11.12 -21.42 17.45
N ALA A 243 10.30 -20.38 17.24
CA ALA A 243 9.56 -20.24 16.00
C ALA A 243 10.54 -20.20 14.79
N TYR A 244 10.12 -20.73 13.67
CA TYR A 244 10.96 -20.86 12.46
C TYR A 244 11.75 -19.58 12.11
N ASN A 245 11.12 -18.42 12.25
CA ASN A 245 11.74 -17.12 11.96
C ASN A 245 12.75 -16.64 13.03
N ASP A 246 12.74 -17.25 14.21
CA ASP A 246 13.64 -16.92 15.32
C ASP A 246 14.76 -17.96 15.47
N GLN A 247 14.71 -19.04 14.69
CA GLN A 247 15.79 -20.01 14.60
C GLN A 247 17.04 -19.35 14.01
N PHE A 248 18.18 -19.52 14.70
CA PHE A 248 19.42 -18.83 14.32
C PHE A 248 20.44 -19.76 13.69
N ILE A 249 20.36 -21.08 13.91
CA ILE A 249 21.31 -22.05 13.30
C ILE A 249 20.92 -22.31 11.84
N GLY A 250 21.88 -22.21 10.93
CA GLY A 250 21.72 -22.51 9.52
C GLY A 250 22.16 -21.39 8.61
N LYS A 251 21.77 -21.49 7.34
CA LYS A 251 22.07 -20.49 6.33
C LYS A 251 21.30 -19.19 6.60
N VAL A 252 21.99 -18.07 6.44
CA VAL A 252 21.40 -16.73 6.54
C VAL A 252 20.81 -16.36 5.18
N GLU A 253 19.50 -16.23 5.08
CA GLU A 253 18.79 -15.93 3.85
C GLU A 253 17.77 -14.79 4.06
N ASN A 254 17.72 -13.87 3.14
CA ASN A 254 16.69 -12.80 3.15
C ASN A 254 15.61 -13.12 2.13
N THR A 255 14.52 -13.75 2.56
CA THR A 255 13.39 -14.15 1.70
C THR A 255 12.18 -13.25 1.84
N ILE A 256 12.26 -12.18 2.66
CA ILE A 256 11.08 -11.38 3.01
C ILE A 256 10.47 -10.68 1.78
N PHE A 257 11.29 -10.17 0.88
CA PHE A 257 10.81 -9.44 -0.30
C PHE A 257 10.08 -10.35 -1.29
N GLN A 258 10.53 -11.60 -1.46
CA GLN A 258 9.84 -12.59 -2.30
C GLN A 258 8.43 -12.89 -1.79
N LYS A 259 8.26 -12.93 -0.46
CA LYS A 259 6.96 -13.17 0.18
C LYS A 259 6.04 -11.94 0.08
N LEU A 260 6.61 -10.73 0.08
CA LEU A 260 5.85 -9.48 -0.04
C LEU A 260 5.29 -9.28 -1.45
N ASP A 261 5.95 -9.74 -2.50
CA ASP A 261 5.53 -9.57 -3.90
C ASP A 261 4.09 -10.04 -4.15
N PHE A 262 3.64 -11.10 -3.48
CA PHE A 262 2.30 -11.68 -3.65
C PHE A 262 1.25 -11.07 -2.72
N LYS A 263 1.63 -10.20 -1.78
CA LYS A 263 0.74 -9.72 -0.71
C LYS A 263 0.53 -8.21 -0.72
N THR A 264 1.32 -7.47 -1.48
CA THR A 264 1.26 -6.00 -1.48
C THR A 264 1.50 -5.41 -2.85
N THR A 265 1.39 -4.09 -2.93
CA THR A 265 1.77 -3.32 -4.11
C THR A 265 3.27 -3.12 -4.11
N SER A 266 3.92 -3.42 -5.22
CA SER A 266 5.36 -3.23 -5.40
C SER A 266 5.68 -2.49 -6.69
N ILE A 267 6.80 -1.76 -6.68
CA ILE A 267 7.36 -1.15 -7.87
C ILE A 267 8.85 -1.51 -7.97
N GLU A 268 9.23 -2.04 -9.11
CA GLU A 268 10.62 -2.30 -9.48
C GLU A 268 11.04 -1.33 -10.59
N CYS A 269 12.16 -0.68 -10.42
CA CYS A 269 12.76 0.19 -11.42
C CYS A 269 14.23 -0.17 -11.58
N LYS A 270 14.64 -0.54 -12.77
CA LYS A 270 16.02 -0.96 -13.05
C LYS A 270 16.53 -0.38 -14.36
N SER A 271 17.82 -0.18 -14.42
CA SER A 271 18.55 0.11 -15.65
C SER A 271 18.60 -1.13 -16.55
N ILE A 272 18.52 -0.90 -17.84
CA ILE A 272 18.72 -1.90 -18.89
C ILE A 272 19.55 -1.29 -20.02
N GLU A 273 20.09 -2.10 -20.92
CA GLU A 273 20.89 -1.69 -22.08
C GLU A 273 22.04 -0.75 -21.68
N ASP A 274 22.88 -1.22 -20.78
CA ASP A 274 24.04 -0.48 -20.25
C ASP A 274 23.66 0.89 -19.63
N GLY A 275 22.50 0.96 -18.98
CA GLY A 275 22.06 2.17 -18.29
C GLY A 275 21.35 3.19 -19.16
N LYS A 276 21.25 2.98 -20.49
CA LYS A 276 20.62 3.92 -21.42
C LYS A 276 19.09 3.93 -21.30
N LEU A 277 18.51 2.81 -20.96
CA LEU A 277 17.08 2.66 -20.73
C LEU A 277 16.77 2.32 -19.29
N ILE A 278 15.58 2.67 -18.86
CA ILE A 278 15.00 2.33 -17.55
C ILE A 278 13.74 1.51 -17.78
N LEU A 279 13.66 0.36 -17.12
CA LEU A 279 12.46 -0.44 -17.05
C LEU A 279 11.83 -0.26 -15.65
N THR A 280 10.61 0.28 -15.62
CA THR A 280 9.80 0.37 -14.39
C THR A 280 8.62 -0.59 -14.50
N THR A 281 8.46 -1.47 -13.52
CA THR A 281 7.34 -2.43 -13.43
C THR A 281 6.60 -2.20 -12.13
N LEU A 282 5.29 -2.01 -12.20
CA LEU A 282 4.42 -1.93 -11.03
C LEU A 282 3.54 -3.17 -10.96
N LYS A 283 3.52 -3.80 -9.78
CA LYS A 283 2.70 -4.97 -9.48
C LYS A 283 1.80 -4.70 -8.30
N ASP A 284 0.61 -5.28 -8.30
CA ASP A 284 -0.29 -5.29 -7.15
C ASP A 284 -0.69 -6.74 -6.85
N LYS A 285 -0.37 -7.20 -5.64
CA LYS A 285 -0.62 -8.58 -5.17
C LYS A 285 -0.08 -9.66 -6.15
N GLY A 286 1.08 -9.40 -6.73
CA GLY A 286 1.73 -10.30 -7.69
C GLY A 286 1.32 -10.10 -9.16
N GLU A 287 0.23 -9.41 -9.43
CA GLU A 287 -0.20 -9.10 -10.80
C GLU A 287 0.49 -7.86 -11.35
N THR A 288 0.99 -7.93 -12.57
CA THR A 288 1.58 -6.77 -13.25
C THR A 288 0.48 -5.82 -13.68
N ILE A 289 0.50 -4.61 -13.15
CA ILE A 289 -0.44 -3.54 -13.50
C ILE A 289 0.02 -2.80 -14.75
N TYR A 290 1.29 -2.42 -14.77
CA TYR A 290 1.95 -1.87 -15.96
C TYR A 290 3.47 -2.07 -15.87
N TRP A 291 4.12 -2.07 -17.01
CA TRP A 291 5.53 -1.76 -17.09
C TRP A 291 5.81 -0.74 -18.21
N ILE A 292 6.88 0.03 -18.03
CA ILE A 292 7.27 1.10 -18.94
C ILE A 292 8.78 1.08 -19.16
N LYS A 293 9.21 1.07 -20.42
CA LYS A 293 10.60 1.31 -20.82
C LYS A 293 10.73 2.74 -21.28
N GLU A 294 11.72 3.45 -20.77
CA GLU A 294 11.97 4.84 -21.11
C GLU A 294 13.45 5.17 -21.19
N LEU A 295 13.80 6.23 -21.92
CA LEU A 295 15.17 6.75 -21.96
C LEU A 295 15.60 7.24 -20.59
N SER A 296 16.81 6.82 -20.16
CA SER A 296 17.38 7.22 -18.87
C SER A 296 17.88 8.65 -18.91
N GLU A 297 17.35 9.50 -18.05
CA GLU A 297 17.87 10.85 -17.81
C GLU A 297 19.03 10.90 -16.81
N PHE A 298 19.32 9.75 -16.17
CA PHE A 298 20.38 9.60 -15.17
C PHE A 298 21.69 9.07 -15.76
N TYR A 299 21.64 8.61 -17.02
CA TYR A 299 22.84 8.18 -17.77
C TYR A 299 23.68 9.40 -18.19
N PRO A 300 25.02 9.39 -18.12
CA PRO A 300 25.87 8.29 -17.66
C PRO A 300 26.18 8.30 -16.14
N SER A 301 25.59 9.17 -15.34
CA SER A 301 25.95 9.38 -13.92
C SER A 301 25.59 8.18 -13.04
N ILE A 302 24.45 7.52 -13.30
CA ILE A 302 24.00 6.31 -12.62
C ILE A 302 23.75 5.27 -13.70
N HIS A 303 24.68 4.33 -13.83
CA HIS A 303 24.70 3.36 -14.92
C HIS A 303 23.86 2.12 -14.63
N ASP A 304 24.14 1.48 -13.50
CA ASP A 304 23.53 0.21 -13.15
C ASP A 304 22.90 0.30 -11.77
N PHE A 305 21.59 0.20 -11.76
CA PHE A 305 20.81 0.30 -10.54
C PHE A 305 19.57 -0.55 -10.61
N LYS A 306 19.09 -0.92 -9.42
CA LYS A 306 17.77 -1.52 -9.21
C LYS A 306 17.13 -0.91 -7.97
N ILE A 307 15.94 -0.37 -8.09
CA ILE A 307 15.13 0.13 -6.97
C ILE A 307 13.90 -0.76 -6.88
N THR A 308 13.65 -1.33 -5.71
CA THR A 308 12.44 -2.12 -5.43
C THR A 308 11.79 -1.58 -4.18
N LEU A 309 10.54 -1.18 -4.28
CA LEU A 309 9.75 -0.61 -3.18
C LEU A 309 8.47 -1.40 -3.01
N TYR A 310 8.13 -1.74 -1.77
CA TYR A 310 6.91 -2.42 -1.36
C TYR A 310 6.09 -1.48 -0.50
N PHE A 311 4.86 -1.20 -0.92
CA PHE A 311 3.92 -0.43 -0.11
C PHE A 311 3.24 -1.37 0.89
N LEU A 312 3.36 -1.03 2.15
CA LEU A 312 2.79 -1.80 3.25
C LEU A 312 1.46 -1.18 3.71
N ASN A 313 0.37 -1.62 3.11
CA ASN A 313 -0.94 -1.38 3.70
C ASN A 313 -1.05 -2.15 5.03
N THR A 314 -2.13 -1.96 5.76
CA THR A 314 -2.35 -2.60 7.05
C THR A 314 -2.18 -4.12 7.04
N TYR A 315 -2.77 -4.79 6.05
CA TYR A 315 -2.69 -6.25 5.93
C TYR A 315 -1.25 -6.70 5.63
N ALA A 316 -0.55 -5.97 4.74
CA ALA A 316 0.85 -6.25 4.45
C ALA A 316 1.75 -6.03 5.66
N LYS A 317 1.48 -5.03 6.53
CA LYS A 317 2.20 -4.83 7.80
C LYS A 317 2.00 -6.00 8.77
N ALA A 318 0.76 -6.46 8.91
CA ALA A 318 0.45 -7.62 9.75
C ALA A 318 1.11 -8.90 9.21
N PHE A 319 1.05 -9.13 7.91
CA PHE A 319 1.73 -10.25 7.26
C PHE A 319 3.25 -10.15 7.44
N PHE A 320 3.83 -8.96 7.26
CA PHE A 320 5.25 -8.71 7.47
C PHE A 320 5.66 -9.08 8.90
N THR A 321 4.90 -8.60 9.91
CA THR A 321 5.16 -8.90 11.32
C THR A 321 5.10 -10.40 11.60
N LYS A 322 4.11 -11.11 11.04
CA LYS A 322 4.00 -12.57 11.16
C LYS A 322 5.21 -13.30 10.54
N GLN A 323 5.72 -12.83 9.40
CA GLN A 323 6.82 -13.46 8.68
C GLN A 323 8.20 -13.16 9.27
N THR A 324 8.40 -11.99 9.84
CA THR A 324 9.72 -11.54 10.35
C THR A 324 9.85 -11.60 11.86
N GLY A 325 8.72 -11.73 12.59
CA GLY A 325 8.68 -11.57 14.05
C GLY A 325 8.91 -10.12 14.51
N MET A 326 9.07 -9.16 13.60
CA MET A 326 9.33 -7.75 13.89
C MET A 326 8.30 -6.85 13.21
N ARG A 327 7.97 -5.72 13.83
CA ARG A 327 7.16 -4.70 13.17
C ARG A 327 7.94 -4.10 11.99
N SER A 328 7.25 -3.74 10.91
CA SER A 328 7.89 -3.11 9.74
C SER A 328 8.68 -1.85 10.09
N VAL A 329 8.21 -1.08 11.08
CA VAL A 329 8.90 0.13 11.58
C VAL A 329 10.27 -0.22 12.17
N SER A 330 10.34 -1.29 12.99
CA SER A 330 11.59 -1.73 13.61
C SER A 330 12.52 -2.49 12.63
N TYR A 331 11.96 -3.00 11.53
CA TYR A 331 12.78 -3.59 10.47
C TYR A 331 13.58 -2.53 9.70
N GLY A 332 12.97 -1.39 9.46
CA GLY A 332 13.51 -0.28 8.68
C GLY A 332 12.68 0.04 7.45
N SER A 333 13.10 1.04 6.67
CA SER A 333 12.35 1.54 5.51
C SER A 333 13.03 1.19 4.17
N VAL A 334 13.80 2.09 3.59
CA VAL A 334 14.47 1.89 2.30
C VAL A 334 15.98 1.77 2.50
N PHE A 335 16.49 0.58 2.27
CA PHE A 335 17.89 0.26 2.40
C PHE A 335 18.69 0.66 1.14
N LEU A 336 19.94 1.05 1.33
CA LEU A 336 20.85 1.30 0.23
C LEU A 336 21.94 0.21 0.18
N PHE A 337 22.08 -0.40 -0.98
CA PHE A 337 23.15 -1.36 -1.29
C PHE A 337 24.04 -0.76 -2.37
N LEU A 338 25.33 -0.77 -2.11
CA LEU A 338 26.36 -0.40 -3.07
C LEU A 338 27.25 -1.61 -3.34
N ASN A 339 27.31 -2.04 -4.59
CA ASN A 339 28.10 -3.20 -5.02
C ASN A 339 27.78 -4.48 -4.23
N GLY A 340 26.49 -4.72 -3.95
CA GLY A 340 26.00 -5.88 -3.23
C GLY A 340 26.02 -5.77 -1.71
N PHE A 341 26.56 -4.69 -1.13
CA PHE A 341 26.61 -4.47 0.32
C PHE A 341 25.73 -3.31 0.78
N ARG A 342 25.06 -3.55 1.89
CA ARG A 342 24.28 -2.52 2.57
C ARG A 342 25.19 -1.43 3.11
N ILE A 343 24.77 -0.18 2.96
CA ILE A 343 25.42 1.00 3.52
C ILE A 343 24.62 1.47 4.74
N PRO A 344 25.10 1.24 5.98
CA PRO A 344 24.48 1.83 7.16
C PRO A 344 24.62 3.36 7.16
N PRO A 345 23.75 4.13 7.86
CA PRO A 345 22.53 3.69 8.56
C PRO A 345 21.29 3.69 7.66
N TYR A 346 21.46 3.90 6.35
CA TYR A 346 20.34 4.11 5.43
C TYR A 346 19.26 3.05 5.58
N GLY A 347 18.04 3.55 5.88
CA GLY A 347 16.85 2.75 6.07
C GLY A 347 16.73 2.05 7.43
N GLU A 348 17.60 2.30 8.39
CA GLU A 348 17.46 1.79 9.76
C GLU A 348 16.29 2.43 10.50
N GLU A 349 15.89 1.83 11.62
CA GLU A 349 14.83 2.38 12.46
C GLU A 349 15.17 3.82 12.88
N GLY A 350 14.24 4.74 12.61
CA GLY A 350 14.42 6.16 12.90
C GLY A 350 15.23 6.97 11.89
N ASP A 351 15.82 6.33 10.88
CA ASP A 351 16.52 7.02 9.80
C ASP A 351 15.58 7.39 8.64
N ASP A 352 15.25 8.68 8.53
CA ASP A 352 14.48 9.26 7.43
C ASP A 352 15.41 9.93 6.39
N TRP A 353 16.45 9.23 5.96
CA TRP A 353 17.48 9.77 5.04
C TRP A 353 16.90 10.25 3.70
N LEU A 354 15.80 9.65 3.27
CA LEU A 354 15.03 10.07 2.09
C LEU A 354 13.95 11.12 2.42
N LYS A 355 13.85 11.57 3.68
CA LYS A 355 12.91 12.61 4.14
C LYS A 355 11.43 12.31 3.81
N LEU A 356 11.04 11.05 3.88
CA LEU A 356 9.67 10.60 3.60
C LEU A 356 8.69 11.09 4.66
N ASP A 357 9.04 10.96 5.94
CA ASP A 357 8.20 11.44 7.06
C ASP A 357 8.12 12.96 7.09
N GLN A 358 9.22 13.66 6.79
CA GLN A 358 9.22 15.12 6.65
C GLN A 358 8.28 15.59 5.53
N ARG A 359 8.23 14.85 4.42
CA ARG A 359 7.36 15.14 3.28
C ARG A 359 5.89 14.88 3.60
N ARG A 360 5.58 13.80 4.34
CA ARG A 360 4.22 13.48 4.80
C ARG A 360 3.67 14.54 5.74
N ALA A 361 4.50 15.14 6.60
CA ALA A 361 4.09 16.21 7.47
C ALA A 361 3.56 17.46 6.72
N GLN A 362 3.92 17.62 5.44
CA GLN A 362 3.45 18.70 4.56
C GLN A 362 2.12 18.39 3.85
N GLY A 363 1.63 17.13 3.91
CA GLY A 363 0.37 16.75 3.25
C GLY A 363 -0.03 15.33 3.64
N TYR A 364 -0.82 15.20 4.73
CA TYR A 364 -1.14 13.92 5.38
C TYR A 364 -1.71 12.84 4.44
N ALA A 365 -2.52 13.19 3.47
CA ALA A 365 -3.19 12.22 2.59
C ALA A 365 -2.51 12.05 1.21
N ARG A 366 -1.37 12.69 0.96
CA ARG A 366 -0.78 12.75 -0.38
C ARG A 366 0.52 11.98 -0.54
N PHE A 367 1.18 11.63 0.57
CA PHE A 367 2.54 11.11 0.54
C PHE A 367 2.69 9.87 1.42
N ILE A 368 3.41 8.86 0.91
CA ILE A 368 3.81 7.67 1.64
C ILE A 368 4.87 8.04 2.68
N SER A 369 4.73 7.54 3.93
CA SER A 369 5.75 7.70 4.97
C SER A 369 6.77 6.57 4.98
N ALA A 370 7.87 6.76 5.71
CA ALA A 370 8.86 5.72 5.93
C ALA A 370 8.28 4.47 6.62
N ARG A 371 7.17 4.61 7.35
CA ARG A 371 6.47 3.51 8.05
C ARG A 371 5.59 2.67 7.13
N ASP A 372 5.26 3.18 5.95
CA ASP A 372 4.34 2.55 5.00
C ASP A 372 5.07 1.92 3.82
N ILE A 373 6.40 1.93 3.85
CA ILE A 373 7.23 1.43 2.76
C ILE A 373 8.41 0.61 3.30
N VAL A 374 8.69 -0.49 2.64
CA VAL A 374 9.94 -1.23 2.79
C VAL A 374 10.53 -1.44 1.40
N GLY A 375 11.82 -1.28 1.26
CA GLY A 375 12.43 -1.45 -0.05
C GLY A 375 13.94 -1.34 -0.02
N GLN A 376 14.49 -1.31 -1.21
CA GLN A 376 15.92 -1.20 -1.42
C GLN A 376 16.27 -0.42 -2.67
N ILE A 377 17.38 0.25 -2.59
CA ILE A 377 18.10 0.85 -3.70
C ILE A 377 19.40 0.09 -3.84
N GLU A 378 19.63 -0.54 -4.96
CA GLU A 378 20.85 -1.25 -5.28
C GLU A 378 21.54 -0.51 -6.43
N ILE A 379 22.84 -0.22 -6.24
CA ILE A 379 23.70 0.45 -7.22
C ILE A 379 24.92 -0.42 -7.45
N LEU A 380 25.18 -0.79 -8.70
CA LEU A 380 26.42 -1.39 -9.12
C LEU A 380 27.29 -0.28 -9.73
N ASP A 381 28.18 0.27 -8.92
CA ASP A 381 29.01 1.41 -9.28
C ASP A 381 30.38 0.96 -9.79
N ASN A 382 30.48 0.81 -11.09
CA ASN A 382 31.73 0.45 -11.75
C ASN A 382 32.70 1.65 -11.96
N TYR A 383 32.26 2.89 -11.69
CA TYR A 383 32.94 4.13 -12.01
C TYR A 383 33.34 4.95 -10.78
N GLU A 384 33.15 4.40 -9.57
CA GLU A 384 33.39 5.09 -8.29
C GLU A 384 32.61 6.42 -8.14
N SER A 385 31.42 6.48 -8.74
CA SER A 385 30.53 7.63 -8.71
C SER A 385 29.98 7.88 -7.30
N PHE A 386 29.91 6.83 -6.48
CA PHE A 386 29.43 6.84 -5.10
C PHE A 386 30.56 6.44 -4.14
N GLN A 387 30.92 7.34 -3.24
CA GLN A 387 31.97 7.10 -2.26
C GLN A 387 31.38 6.95 -0.85
N ILE A 388 31.80 5.92 -0.12
CA ILE A 388 31.40 5.72 1.28
C ILE A 388 32.21 6.67 2.16
N VAL A 389 31.55 7.40 3.08
CA VAL A 389 32.24 8.29 4.02
C VAL A 389 33.18 7.53 4.96
N SER A 390 34.13 8.24 5.56
CA SER A 390 35.16 7.64 6.38
C SER A 390 34.66 6.94 7.63
N SER A 391 33.55 7.36 8.21
CA SER A 391 32.89 6.68 9.34
C SER A 391 32.17 5.39 8.93
N ARG A 392 32.05 5.09 7.64
CA ARG A 392 31.23 4.02 7.06
C ARG A 392 29.71 4.19 7.24
N GLU A 393 29.26 5.31 7.78
CA GLU A 393 27.88 5.65 8.01
C GLU A 393 27.37 6.59 6.92
N GLY A 394 27.14 6.04 5.73
CA GLY A 394 26.56 6.76 4.61
C GLY A 394 27.50 7.00 3.43
N LEU A 395 26.99 7.72 2.44
CA LEU A 395 27.71 8.14 1.23
C LEU A 395 28.14 9.60 1.31
N VAL A 396 29.22 9.93 0.62
CA VAL A 396 29.62 11.31 0.37
C VAL A 396 28.53 11.98 -0.46
N LYS A 397 28.02 13.12 0.01
CA LYS A 397 27.00 13.92 -0.68
C LYS A 397 27.66 14.67 -1.83
N ASN A 398 27.64 14.07 -3.01
CA ASN A 398 28.11 14.62 -4.26
C ASN A 398 26.95 14.76 -5.27
N GLU A 399 27.22 15.23 -6.48
CA GLU A 399 26.21 15.40 -7.54
C GLU A 399 25.45 14.08 -7.85
N ASN A 400 26.14 12.93 -7.82
CA ASN A 400 25.49 11.63 -8.08
C ASN A 400 24.57 11.22 -6.94
N TYR A 401 24.93 11.53 -5.68
CA TYR A 401 24.06 11.36 -4.54
C TYR A 401 22.79 12.22 -4.67
N ASP A 402 22.94 13.47 -5.12
CA ASP A 402 21.80 14.36 -5.34
C ASP A 402 20.91 13.85 -6.50
N LYS A 403 21.50 13.39 -7.61
CA LYS A 403 20.74 12.73 -8.71
C LYS A 403 19.98 11.50 -8.24
N LEU A 404 20.46 10.79 -7.22
CA LEU A 404 19.75 9.67 -6.63
C LEU A 404 18.60 10.14 -5.73
N THR A 405 18.82 11.17 -4.88
CA THR A 405 17.98 11.51 -3.72
C THR A 405 17.24 12.85 -3.80
N ASP A 406 17.49 13.67 -4.83
CA ASP A 406 16.81 14.96 -4.94
C ASP A 406 15.28 14.82 -4.98
N LYS A 407 14.59 15.67 -4.21
CA LYS A 407 13.12 15.61 -4.05
C LYS A 407 12.34 15.95 -5.31
N ARG A 408 12.92 16.74 -6.23
CA ARG A 408 12.25 17.15 -7.47
C ARG A 408 12.53 16.19 -8.60
N ASP A 409 13.81 15.95 -8.86
CA ASP A 409 14.25 15.28 -10.08
C ASP A 409 15.09 14.02 -9.83
N GLY A 410 15.30 13.63 -8.57
CA GLY A 410 16.08 12.44 -8.20
C GLY A 410 15.41 11.13 -8.62
N LEU A 411 16.26 10.15 -8.95
CA LEU A 411 15.84 8.83 -9.41
C LEU A 411 14.87 8.15 -8.44
N PHE A 412 15.20 8.14 -7.13
CA PHE A 412 14.35 7.55 -6.12
C PHE A 412 12.94 8.18 -6.11
N TYR A 413 12.87 9.50 -6.13
CA TYR A 413 11.60 10.21 -6.09
C TYR A 413 10.77 10.04 -7.38
N LYS A 414 11.42 9.81 -8.51
CA LYS A 414 10.73 9.45 -9.75
C LYS A 414 9.99 8.12 -9.57
N VAL A 415 10.64 7.12 -8.99
CA VAL A 415 10.05 5.80 -8.70
C VAL A 415 8.96 5.90 -7.63
N LEU A 416 9.27 6.60 -6.53
CA LEU A 416 8.32 6.79 -5.42
C LEU A 416 7.02 7.46 -5.87
N ARG A 417 7.10 8.53 -6.68
CA ARG A 417 5.90 9.22 -7.20
C ARG A 417 5.03 8.34 -8.07
N ARG A 418 5.61 7.38 -8.79
CA ARG A 418 4.86 6.39 -9.56
C ARG A 418 4.09 5.45 -8.65
N LEU A 419 4.74 4.97 -7.59
CA LEU A 419 4.09 4.17 -6.57
C LEU A 419 3.01 4.96 -5.83
N GLU A 420 3.30 6.20 -5.39
CA GLU A 420 2.34 7.09 -4.73
C GLU A 420 1.12 7.34 -5.61
N ARG A 421 1.32 7.64 -6.88
CA ARG A 421 0.22 7.89 -7.81
C ARG A 421 -0.71 6.68 -7.95
N TYR A 422 -0.16 5.48 -8.00
CA TYR A 422 -0.96 4.27 -8.01
C TYR A 422 -1.69 4.04 -6.68
N VAL A 423 -0.98 4.15 -5.56
CA VAL A 423 -1.51 3.84 -4.23
C VAL A 423 -2.46 4.93 -3.74
N VAL A 424 -2.10 6.21 -3.90
CA VAL A 424 -2.90 7.35 -3.39
C VAL A 424 -4.03 7.67 -4.35
N ASP A 425 -3.73 7.93 -5.63
CA ASP A 425 -4.73 8.36 -6.60
C ASP A 425 -5.57 7.16 -7.11
N GLY A 426 -4.93 6.02 -7.39
CA GLY A 426 -5.57 4.82 -7.92
C GLY A 426 -6.33 4.03 -6.87
N LEU A 427 -5.67 3.58 -5.81
CA LEU A 427 -6.25 2.74 -4.77
C LEU A 427 -6.98 3.54 -3.68
N ASN A 428 -6.72 4.84 -3.57
CA ASN A 428 -7.30 5.72 -2.55
C ASN A 428 -7.12 5.18 -1.11
N TRP A 429 -5.91 4.66 -0.81
CA TRP A 429 -5.62 3.89 0.40
C TRP A 429 -5.78 4.67 1.72
N ASP A 430 -5.68 6.01 1.66
CA ASP A 430 -5.72 6.88 2.85
C ASP A 430 -7.15 7.32 3.22
N SER A 431 -8.16 6.92 2.45
CA SER A 431 -9.57 7.13 2.77
C SER A 431 -10.13 6.14 3.79
N ILE A 432 -9.28 5.28 4.37
CA ILE A 432 -9.67 4.38 5.44
C ILE A 432 -10.03 5.21 6.68
N PRO A 433 -11.26 5.11 7.22
CA PRO A 433 -11.68 5.84 8.40
C PRO A 433 -10.78 5.55 9.61
N GLU A 434 -10.57 6.55 10.48
CA GLU A 434 -9.76 6.41 11.71
C GLU A 434 -10.26 5.25 12.61
N GLU A 435 -11.56 4.96 12.59
CA GLU A 435 -12.18 3.85 13.32
C GLU A 435 -11.75 2.47 12.81
N ASP A 436 -11.54 2.33 11.51
CA ASP A 436 -10.99 1.11 10.94
C ASP A 436 -9.49 0.97 11.23
N LYS A 437 -8.78 2.07 11.47
CA LYS A 437 -7.38 2.04 11.91
C LYS A 437 -7.22 1.42 13.30
N SER A 438 -8.20 1.57 14.20
CA SER A 438 -8.17 0.89 15.51
C SER A 438 -8.43 -0.61 15.39
N LYS A 439 -9.31 -1.03 14.49
CA LYS A 439 -9.55 -2.45 14.15
C LYS A 439 -8.31 -3.11 13.52
N ILE A 440 -7.50 -2.32 12.84
CA ILE A 440 -6.23 -2.73 12.24
C ILE A 440 -5.26 -3.30 13.27
N ALA A 441 -5.07 -2.61 14.41
CA ALA A 441 -4.20 -3.09 15.48
C ALA A 441 -4.72 -4.40 16.12
N GLU A 442 -6.03 -4.60 16.10
CA GLU A 442 -6.66 -5.84 16.55
C GLU A 442 -6.50 -6.98 15.54
N ILE A 443 -6.65 -6.69 14.27
CA ILE A 443 -6.35 -7.62 13.16
C ILE A 443 -4.88 -8.02 13.17
N GLU A 444 -3.95 -7.09 13.36
CA GLU A 444 -2.52 -7.39 13.51
C GLU A 444 -2.27 -8.38 14.65
N LYS A 445 -2.91 -8.16 15.82
CA LYS A 445 -2.81 -9.07 16.96
C LYS A 445 -3.38 -10.47 16.64
N LYS A 446 -4.52 -10.55 15.95
CA LYS A 446 -5.13 -11.82 15.55
C LYS A 446 -4.28 -12.59 14.54
N ILE A 447 -3.63 -11.89 13.59
CA ILE A 447 -2.71 -12.53 12.64
C ILE A 447 -1.47 -13.05 13.34
N ILE A 448 -0.88 -12.25 14.24
CA ILE A 448 0.28 -12.67 15.05
C ILE A 448 -0.05 -13.90 15.89
N ARG A 449 -1.27 -14.01 16.44
CA ARG A 449 -1.75 -15.16 17.20
C ARG A 449 -2.15 -16.37 16.34
N GLY A 450 -2.19 -16.23 15.01
CA GLY A 450 -2.63 -17.29 14.11
C GLY A 450 -4.16 -17.50 14.08
N GLU A 451 -4.93 -16.57 14.62
CA GLU A 451 -6.40 -16.63 14.69
C GLU A 451 -7.08 -16.27 13.37
N LEU A 452 -6.36 -15.63 12.45
CA LEU A 452 -6.82 -15.31 11.09
C LEU A 452 -5.99 -16.06 10.05
N SER A 453 -6.67 -16.72 9.12
CA SER A 453 -6.04 -17.40 8.00
C SER A 453 -5.69 -16.42 6.87
N GLU A 454 -4.78 -16.81 5.96
CA GLU A 454 -4.47 -16.01 4.77
C GLU A 454 -5.70 -15.79 3.85
N ASN A 455 -6.69 -16.69 3.91
CA ASN A 455 -7.93 -16.57 3.14
C ASN A 455 -8.86 -15.50 3.71
N ASP A 456 -8.84 -15.26 5.03
CA ASP A 456 -9.63 -14.22 5.68
C ASP A 456 -9.11 -12.81 5.33
N LEU A 457 -7.87 -12.73 4.80
CA LEU A 457 -7.20 -11.50 4.42
C LEU A 457 -7.36 -11.15 2.93
N LYS A 458 -8.11 -11.94 2.16
CA LYS A 458 -8.40 -11.63 0.76
C LYS A 458 -9.38 -10.46 0.67
N TYR A 459 -8.81 -9.26 0.76
CA TYR A 459 -9.51 -8.03 0.44
C TYR A 459 -9.79 -8.01 -1.08
N GLN A 460 -10.99 -8.40 -1.47
CA GLN A 460 -11.46 -8.29 -2.85
C GLN A 460 -12.10 -6.92 -3.06
N GLU A 461 -11.28 -5.90 -3.28
CA GLU A 461 -11.77 -4.67 -3.87
C GLU A 461 -11.76 -4.80 -5.39
N ASP A 462 -12.91 -4.98 -5.98
CA ASP A 462 -13.08 -4.86 -7.42
C ASP A 462 -14.27 -3.96 -7.72
N SER A 463 -14.03 -2.67 -7.86
CA SER A 463 -15.02 -1.74 -8.36
C SER A 463 -14.57 -1.15 -9.69
N ALA A 464 -15.48 -1.01 -10.64
CA ALA A 464 -15.21 -0.35 -11.93
C ALA A 464 -14.62 1.05 -11.74
N THR A 465 -15.08 1.79 -10.71
CA THR A 465 -14.56 3.11 -10.33
C THR A 465 -13.09 3.08 -9.92
N LYS A 466 -12.64 2.04 -9.18
CA LYS A 466 -11.24 1.86 -8.81
C LYS A 466 -10.38 1.63 -10.05
N ARG A 467 -10.79 0.71 -10.93
CA ARG A 467 -10.08 0.41 -12.16
C ARG A 467 -9.97 1.64 -13.08
N ARG A 468 -11.02 2.43 -13.17
CA ARG A 468 -11.02 3.70 -13.89
C ARG A 468 -9.99 4.68 -13.34
N ARG A 469 -9.94 4.91 -12.02
CA ARG A 469 -8.94 5.80 -11.40
C ARG A 469 -7.52 5.32 -11.63
N ILE A 470 -7.27 3.99 -11.53
CA ILE A 470 -5.97 3.39 -11.82
C ILE A 470 -5.57 3.68 -13.26
N TYR A 471 -6.47 3.45 -14.21
CA TYR A 471 -6.22 3.72 -15.63
C TYR A 471 -5.89 5.21 -15.87
N GLU A 472 -6.68 6.13 -15.34
CA GLU A 472 -6.46 7.58 -15.45
C GLU A 472 -5.13 8.03 -14.82
N SER A 473 -4.76 7.42 -13.70
CA SER A 473 -3.49 7.63 -13.01
C SER A 473 -2.30 7.22 -13.89
N ILE A 474 -2.37 6.05 -14.53
CA ILE A 474 -1.35 5.56 -15.46
C ILE A 474 -1.29 6.45 -16.70
N HIS A 475 -2.43 6.80 -17.29
CA HIS A 475 -2.51 7.68 -18.45
C HIS A 475 -1.83 9.04 -18.20
N THR A 476 -2.14 9.66 -17.06
CA THR A 476 -1.53 10.94 -16.68
C THR A 476 -0.01 10.84 -16.54
N LEU A 477 0.48 9.70 -16.01
CA LEU A 477 1.91 9.45 -15.85
C LEU A 477 2.64 9.37 -17.20
N ILE A 478 2.03 8.73 -18.18
CA ILE A 478 2.60 8.56 -19.52
C ILE A 478 2.53 9.86 -20.31
N SER A 479 1.39 10.55 -20.25
CA SER A 479 1.17 11.83 -20.97
C SER A 479 2.10 12.94 -20.49
N ALA A 480 2.62 12.85 -19.26
CA ALA A 480 3.57 13.84 -18.73
C ALA A 480 4.95 13.81 -19.42
N SER A 481 5.36 12.69 -20.04
CA SER A 481 6.69 12.56 -20.67
C SER A 481 6.68 11.65 -21.93
N PRO A 482 5.83 11.89 -22.93
CA PRO A 482 5.62 10.96 -24.04
C PRO A 482 6.87 10.75 -24.90
N LYS A 483 7.77 11.74 -25.01
CA LYS A 483 9.00 11.65 -25.81
C LYS A 483 10.06 10.71 -25.23
N LYS A 484 9.96 10.32 -23.96
CA LYS A 484 10.90 9.45 -23.28
C LYS A 484 10.48 7.98 -23.32
N VAL A 485 9.20 7.70 -23.52
CA VAL A 485 8.65 6.34 -23.53
C VAL A 485 9.06 5.62 -24.81
N VAL A 486 9.64 4.45 -24.66
CA VAL A 486 10.06 3.56 -25.75
C VAL A 486 9.03 2.44 -25.92
N GLU A 487 8.61 1.81 -24.83
CA GLU A 487 7.69 0.69 -24.83
C GLU A 487 6.85 0.70 -23.56
N LEU A 488 5.61 0.23 -23.65
CA LEU A 488 4.64 0.24 -22.56
C LEU A 488 3.79 -1.03 -22.59
N TYR A 489 3.47 -1.53 -21.40
CA TYR A 489 2.44 -2.54 -21.18
C TYR A 489 1.47 -2.06 -20.10
N ILE A 490 0.20 -2.28 -20.30
CA ILE A 490 -0.86 -2.06 -19.29
C ILE A 490 -1.67 -3.34 -19.18
N ASN A 491 -2.07 -3.72 -17.97
CA ASN A 491 -2.91 -4.88 -17.71
C ASN A 491 -4.22 -4.80 -18.51
N GLU A 492 -4.55 -5.88 -19.20
CA GLU A 492 -5.69 -5.94 -20.14
C GLU A 492 -7.03 -5.72 -19.44
N ASP A 493 -7.22 -6.28 -18.25
CA ASP A 493 -8.44 -6.11 -17.46
C ASP A 493 -8.73 -4.64 -17.10
N LEU A 494 -7.68 -3.81 -16.95
CA LEU A 494 -7.86 -2.37 -16.70
C LEU A 494 -8.39 -1.65 -17.94
N ILE A 495 -7.93 -2.03 -19.12
CA ILE A 495 -8.37 -1.47 -20.40
C ILE A 495 -9.81 -1.87 -20.67
N GLU A 496 -10.12 -3.15 -20.57
CA GLU A 496 -11.48 -3.68 -20.79
C GLU A 496 -12.49 -3.09 -19.81
N SER A 497 -12.11 -2.99 -18.52
CA SER A 497 -12.97 -2.39 -17.49
C SER A 497 -13.23 -0.91 -17.73
N LYS A 498 -12.24 -0.15 -18.23
CA LYS A 498 -12.42 1.27 -18.56
C LYS A 498 -13.43 1.42 -19.70
N ILE A 499 -13.35 0.60 -20.71
CA ILE A 499 -14.25 0.63 -21.87
C ILE A 499 -15.68 0.24 -21.45
N ALA A 500 -15.80 -0.84 -20.68
CA ALA A 500 -17.10 -1.30 -20.18
C ALA A 500 -17.78 -0.24 -19.31
N GLU A 501 -17.03 0.47 -18.46
CA GLU A 501 -17.55 1.54 -17.62
C GLU A 501 -17.96 2.77 -18.44
N GLU A 502 -17.15 3.21 -19.38
CA GLU A 502 -17.50 4.33 -20.28
C GLU A 502 -18.77 4.02 -21.08
N ARG A 503 -18.87 2.78 -21.56
CA ARG A 503 -20.09 2.31 -22.25
C ARG A 503 -21.29 2.37 -21.34
N ARG A 504 -21.21 1.83 -20.12
CA ARG A 504 -22.27 1.81 -19.14
C ARG A 504 -22.74 3.23 -18.76
N LEU A 505 -21.80 4.14 -18.48
CA LEU A 505 -22.10 5.53 -18.17
C LEU A 505 -22.81 6.23 -19.32
N ALA A 506 -22.34 6.02 -20.54
CA ALA A 506 -22.95 6.62 -21.71
C ALA A 506 -24.36 6.06 -22.02
N GLU A 507 -24.58 4.75 -21.79
CA GLU A 507 -25.92 4.14 -21.90
C GLU A 507 -26.89 4.70 -20.86
N GLN A 508 -26.46 4.88 -19.61
CA GLN A 508 -27.28 5.47 -18.54
C GLN A 508 -27.63 6.93 -18.83
N GLU A 509 -26.64 7.75 -19.22
CA GLU A 509 -26.88 9.14 -19.57
C GLU A 509 -27.82 9.26 -20.78
N PHE A 510 -27.64 8.40 -21.78
CA PHE A 510 -28.52 8.36 -22.93
C PHE A 510 -29.98 8.02 -22.53
N SER A 511 -30.17 7.00 -21.68
CA SER A 511 -31.48 6.63 -21.17
C SER A 511 -32.17 7.80 -20.44
N LYS A 512 -31.42 8.50 -19.58
CA LYS A 512 -31.93 9.67 -18.86
C LYS A 512 -32.29 10.83 -19.79
N LEU A 513 -31.44 11.09 -20.79
CA LEU A 513 -31.68 12.12 -21.79
C LEU A 513 -32.94 11.80 -22.63
N MET A 514 -33.14 10.51 -22.96
CA MET A 514 -34.36 10.07 -23.67
C MET A 514 -35.59 10.22 -22.80
N GLU A 515 -35.55 9.87 -21.53
CA GLU A 515 -36.65 10.09 -20.57
C GLU A 515 -36.98 11.57 -20.41
N ASP A 516 -35.97 12.45 -20.28
CA ASP A 516 -36.18 13.89 -20.18
C ASP A 516 -36.76 14.49 -21.48
N PHE A 517 -36.36 13.93 -22.63
CA PHE A 517 -36.97 14.30 -23.91
C PHE A 517 -38.40 13.81 -24.04
N GLU A 518 -38.72 12.56 -23.68
CA GLU A 518 -40.08 12.00 -23.66
C GLU A 518 -40.99 12.81 -22.73
N ASN A 519 -40.48 13.23 -21.57
CA ASN A 519 -41.20 14.05 -20.60
C ASN A 519 -41.26 15.56 -21.00
N LYS A 520 -40.77 15.92 -22.18
CA LYS A 520 -40.76 17.32 -22.69
C LYS A 520 -39.94 18.30 -21.82
N LYS A 521 -39.02 17.80 -21.02
CA LYS A 521 -38.13 18.64 -20.20
C LYS A 521 -36.98 19.26 -21.01
N ILE A 522 -36.60 18.60 -22.08
CA ILE A 522 -35.55 19.08 -23.00
C ILE A 522 -36.06 19.07 -24.44
N SER A 523 -35.54 19.99 -25.26
CA SER A 523 -35.85 20.02 -26.68
C SER A 523 -34.98 19.01 -27.43
N GLY A 524 -35.47 18.53 -28.58
CA GLY A 524 -34.70 17.66 -29.43
C GLY A 524 -33.38 18.29 -29.93
N GLU A 525 -33.34 19.61 -30.13
CA GLU A 525 -32.13 20.34 -30.50
C GLU A 525 -31.07 20.28 -29.38
N PHE A 526 -31.48 20.43 -28.14
CA PHE A 526 -30.62 20.29 -26.96
C PHE A 526 -30.13 18.85 -26.79
N LEU A 527 -31.01 17.85 -26.99
CA LEU A 527 -30.65 16.44 -27.00
C LEU A 527 -29.58 16.12 -28.06
N ALA A 528 -29.74 16.63 -29.29
CA ALA A 528 -28.78 16.44 -30.36
C ALA A 528 -27.42 17.08 -30.04
N GLN A 529 -27.40 18.26 -29.41
CA GLN A 529 -26.16 18.91 -28.95
C GLN A 529 -25.45 18.10 -27.86
N LEU A 530 -26.19 17.55 -26.90
CA LEU A 530 -25.62 16.69 -25.86
C LEU A 530 -25.03 15.39 -26.42
N LEU A 531 -25.71 14.75 -27.37
CA LEU A 531 -25.20 13.56 -28.04
C LEU A 531 -23.94 13.85 -28.86
N GLN A 532 -23.87 15.01 -29.52
CA GLN A 532 -22.64 15.45 -30.22
C GLN A 532 -21.49 15.70 -29.23
N LYS A 533 -21.77 16.26 -28.05
CA LYS A 533 -20.78 16.42 -26.99
C LYS A 533 -20.23 15.05 -26.54
N LYS A 534 -21.11 14.08 -26.36
CA LYS A 534 -20.73 12.69 -26.00
C LYS A 534 -19.88 11.99 -27.07
N ALA A 535 -20.19 12.18 -28.33
CA ALA A 535 -19.38 11.69 -29.43
C ALA A 535 -17.95 12.26 -29.38
N LYS A 536 -17.79 13.56 -29.03
CA LYS A 536 -16.47 14.19 -28.85
C LYS A 536 -15.71 13.64 -27.62
N GLU A 537 -16.39 13.32 -26.52
CA GLU A 537 -15.80 12.70 -25.34
C GLU A 537 -15.29 11.28 -25.68
N SER A 538 -16.06 10.48 -26.40
CA SER A 538 -15.65 9.16 -26.90
C SER A 538 -14.46 9.26 -27.88
N GLU A 539 -14.39 10.33 -28.68
CA GLU A 539 -13.24 10.61 -29.57
C GLU A 539 -11.98 10.94 -28.76
N ALA A 540 -12.10 11.61 -27.62
CA ALA A 540 -10.95 11.88 -26.75
C ALA A 540 -10.39 10.57 -26.16
N LEU A 541 -11.25 9.65 -25.71
CA LEU A 541 -10.84 8.33 -25.22
C LEU A 541 -10.21 7.48 -26.35
N GLU A 542 -10.80 7.51 -27.55
CA GLU A 542 -10.23 6.84 -28.71
C GLU A 542 -8.80 7.34 -29.00
N ARG A 543 -8.59 8.65 -28.99
CA ARG A 543 -7.25 9.24 -29.18
C ARG A 543 -6.25 8.78 -28.10
N GLN A 544 -6.69 8.69 -26.85
CA GLN A 544 -5.86 8.19 -25.76
C GLN A 544 -5.43 6.74 -25.99
N LEU A 545 -6.36 5.87 -26.39
CA LEU A 545 -6.06 4.47 -26.67
C LEU A 545 -5.17 4.30 -27.91
N ILE A 546 -5.38 5.11 -28.93
CA ILE A 546 -4.49 5.14 -30.11
C ILE A 546 -3.09 5.61 -29.71
N GLU A 547 -2.96 6.59 -28.81
CA GLU A 547 -1.66 7.01 -28.30
C GLU A 547 -0.97 5.86 -27.55
N PHE A 548 -1.68 5.12 -26.73
CA PHE A 548 -1.15 3.93 -26.06
C PHE A 548 -0.75 2.84 -27.04
N SER A 549 -1.53 2.60 -28.08
CA SER A 549 -1.23 1.58 -29.08
C SER A 549 0.08 1.81 -29.83
N LYS A 550 0.61 3.04 -29.82
CA LYS A 550 1.94 3.35 -30.40
C LYS A 550 3.09 2.75 -29.59
N TYR A 551 2.90 2.52 -28.32
CA TYR A 551 3.94 2.07 -27.38
C TYR A 551 3.71 0.67 -26.85
N THR A 552 2.59 0.01 -27.17
CA THR A 552 2.22 -1.31 -26.68
C THR A 552 1.86 -2.24 -27.83
N THR A 553 2.25 -3.49 -27.72
CA THR A 553 1.84 -4.58 -28.61
C THR A 553 0.62 -5.35 -28.07
N ASN A 554 -0.05 -4.82 -27.03
CA ASN A 554 -1.15 -5.45 -26.34
C ASN A 554 -2.40 -5.57 -27.26
N GLU A 555 -2.86 -6.80 -27.48
CA GLU A 555 -4.03 -7.11 -28.33
C GLU A 555 -5.32 -6.49 -27.77
N ALA A 556 -5.45 -6.39 -26.43
CA ALA A 556 -6.59 -5.75 -25.78
C ALA A 556 -6.72 -4.27 -26.13
N THR A 557 -5.60 -3.54 -26.27
CA THR A 557 -5.64 -2.12 -26.69
C THR A 557 -6.19 -1.98 -28.12
N ALA A 558 -5.82 -2.89 -29.03
CA ALA A 558 -6.33 -2.88 -30.38
C ALA A 558 -7.84 -3.21 -30.44
N LYS A 559 -8.29 -4.20 -29.68
CA LYS A 559 -9.72 -4.54 -29.52
C LYS A 559 -10.50 -3.37 -28.92
N ALA A 560 -9.93 -2.71 -27.89
CA ALA A 560 -10.48 -1.55 -27.24
C ALA A 560 -10.73 -0.37 -28.18
N VAL A 561 -9.78 -0.07 -29.09
CA VAL A 561 -9.94 0.96 -30.11
C VAL A 561 -11.10 0.63 -31.05
N VAL A 562 -11.20 -0.62 -31.48
CA VAL A 562 -12.31 -1.06 -32.36
C VAL A 562 -13.66 -0.96 -31.67
N GLU A 563 -13.74 -1.36 -30.39
CA GLU A 563 -14.99 -1.29 -29.63
C GLU A 563 -15.46 0.15 -29.39
N ILE A 564 -14.57 1.07 -29.06
CA ILE A 564 -14.88 2.49 -28.90
C ILE A 564 -15.26 3.14 -30.24
N GLN A 565 -14.61 2.76 -31.32
CA GLN A 565 -15.00 3.23 -32.67
C GLN A 565 -16.41 2.77 -33.03
N SER A 566 -16.75 1.51 -32.73
CA SER A 566 -18.11 1.00 -32.92
C SER A 566 -19.13 1.79 -32.09
N TYR A 567 -18.82 2.04 -30.80
CA TYR A 567 -19.68 2.81 -29.92
C TYR A 567 -19.88 4.25 -30.38
N LYS A 568 -18.80 4.95 -30.73
CA LYS A 568 -18.85 6.31 -31.31
C LYS A 568 -19.75 6.34 -32.55
N GLY A 569 -19.63 5.37 -33.45
CA GLY A 569 -20.47 5.23 -34.62
C GLY A 569 -21.97 5.08 -34.29
N ILE A 570 -22.31 4.40 -33.20
CA ILE A 570 -23.71 4.28 -32.71
C ILE A 570 -24.22 5.63 -32.21
N VAL A 571 -23.47 6.33 -31.35
CA VAL A 571 -23.84 7.64 -30.81
C VAL A 571 -24.01 8.69 -31.92
N GLU A 572 -23.11 8.73 -32.90
CA GLU A 572 -23.21 9.63 -34.05
C GLU A 572 -24.43 9.34 -34.92
N LYS A 573 -24.74 8.05 -35.16
CA LYS A 573 -25.95 7.65 -35.90
C LYS A 573 -27.21 8.09 -35.16
N GLN A 574 -27.28 7.90 -33.85
CA GLN A 574 -28.41 8.34 -33.01
C GLN A 574 -28.59 9.84 -33.04
N ALA A 575 -27.51 10.62 -32.91
CA ALA A 575 -27.53 12.08 -33.01
C ALA A 575 -28.05 12.55 -34.40
N ASN A 576 -27.61 11.91 -35.47
CA ASN A 576 -28.07 12.23 -36.83
C ASN A 576 -29.50 11.85 -37.07
N ILE A 577 -29.99 10.70 -36.56
CA ILE A 577 -31.41 10.32 -36.64
C ILE A 577 -32.28 11.35 -35.92
N ILE A 578 -31.93 11.76 -34.70
CA ILE A 578 -32.67 12.77 -33.95
C ILE A 578 -32.71 14.09 -34.73
N LYS A 579 -31.58 14.51 -35.32
CA LYS A 579 -31.53 15.74 -36.12
C LYS A 579 -32.41 15.66 -37.38
N SER A 580 -32.40 14.52 -38.09
CA SER A 580 -33.26 14.34 -39.27
C SER A 580 -34.75 14.32 -38.92
N LEU A 581 -35.11 13.69 -37.80
CA LEU A 581 -36.51 13.68 -37.32
C LEU A 581 -36.99 15.08 -36.92
N GLN A 582 -36.10 15.90 -36.32
CA GLN A 582 -36.42 17.31 -36.02
C GLN A 582 -36.62 18.16 -37.28
N GLU A 583 -35.79 17.99 -38.31
CA GLU A 583 -35.99 18.69 -39.59
C GLU A 583 -37.29 18.28 -40.25
N GLU A 584 -37.66 17.00 -40.18
CA GLU A 584 -38.93 16.53 -40.72
C GLU A 584 -40.14 17.08 -39.93
N LEU A 585 -40.04 17.08 -38.58
CA LEU A 585 -41.06 17.67 -37.70
C LEU A 585 -41.24 19.17 -38.02
N ARG A 586 -40.14 19.92 -38.16
CA ARG A 586 -40.18 21.35 -38.48
C ARG A 586 -40.82 21.61 -39.86
N LYS A 587 -40.54 20.75 -40.86
CA LYS A 587 -41.20 20.84 -42.15
C LYS A 587 -42.69 20.59 -42.03
N LYS A 588 -43.09 19.56 -41.29
CA LYS A 588 -44.50 19.27 -41.04
C LYS A 588 -45.25 20.35 -40.23
N GLU A 589 -44.55 20.95 -39.25
CA GLU A 589 -45.08 22.08 -38.51
C GLU A 589 -45.31 23.30 -39.44
N GLN A 590 -44.39 23.55 -40.38
CA GLN A 590 -44.52 24.63 -41.38
C GLN A 590 -45.70 24.34 -42.34
N GLU A 591 -45.82 23.09 -42.83
CA GLU A 591 -46.95 22.68 -43.69
C GLU A 591 -48.31 22.78 -42.95
N LEU A 592 -48.36 22.46 -41.67
CA LEU A 592 -49.53 22.62 -40.83
C LEU A 592 -49.86 24.09 -40.56
N LEU A 593 -48.86 24.96 -40.44
CA LEU A 593 -49.06 26.41 -40.30
C LEU A 593 -49.64 27.01 -41.56
N ASP A 594 -49.21 26.54 -42.73
CA ASP A 594 -49.71 26.99 -44.05
C ASP A 594 -51.13 26.50 -44.29
N ILE A 595 -51.49 25.29 -43.85
CA ILE A 595 -52.84 24.74 -43.88
C ILE A 595 -53.76 25.48 -42.89
N LYS A 596 -53.23 25.83 -41.70
CA LYS A 596 -53.99 26.61 -40.69
C LYS A 596 -54.37 28.00 -41.16
N ASN A 597 -53.47 28.61 -41.92
CA ASN A 597 -53.75 29.94 -42.54
C ASN A 597 -54.83 29.89 -43.63
N SER A 598 -55.20 28.68 -44.08
CA SER A 598 -56.16 28.53 -45.22
C SER A 598 -57.57 28.02 -44.80
N SER A 599 -57.86 27.62 -43.55
CA SER A 599 -59.14 27.13 -43.13
C SER A 599 -59.45 27.32 -41.64
N ASP A 600 -60.32 28.29 -41.32
CA ASP A 600 -60.77 28.67 -39.99
C ASP A 600 -61.59 27.60 -39.23
N ARG A 601 -61.28 27.37 -38.01
CA ARG A 601 -62.07 26.91 -36.82
C ARG A 601 -62.49 25.46 -36.65
N LYS A 602 -62.38 24.55 -37.58
CA LYS A 602 -62.69 23.12 -37.28
C LYS A 602 -61.48 22.21 -37.16
N VAL A 603 -60.32 22.72 -37.40
CA VAL A 603 -59.08 21.91 -37.49
C VAL A 603 -58.31 21.84 -36.17
N ASN A 604 -58.49 22.78 -35.24
CA ASN A 604 -57.74 22.88 -34.00
C ASN A 604 -57.76 21.62 -33.11
N ASP A 605 -58.89 20.87 -33.06
CA ASP A 605 -58.97 19.71 -32.13
C ASP A 605 -58.43 18.41 -32.74
N VAL A 606 -58.45 18.29 -34.08
CA VAL A 606 -57.90 17.17 -34.81
C VAL A 606 -56.36 17.29 -34.98
N GLU A 607 -55.87 18.52 -35.17
CA GLU A 607 -54.44 18.79 -35.31
C GLU A 607 -53.66 18.52 -34.02
N GLN A 608 -54.23 18.90 -32.85
CA GLN A 608 -53.59 18.58 -31.56
C GLN A 608 -53.50 17.07 -31.31
N LYS A 609 -54.53 16.31 -31.67
CA LYS A 609 -54.51 14.84 -31.51
C LYS A 609 -53.55 14.13 -32.49
N LEU A 610 -53.38 14.69 -33.70
CA LEU A 610 -52.51 14.13 -34.70
C LEU A 610 -51.03 14.37 -34.31
N LYS A 611 -50.68 15.59 -33.88
CA LYS A 611 -49.32 15.96 -33.39
C LYS A 611 -48.89 15.13 -32.20
N GLN A 612 -49.82 14.88 -31.27
CA GLN A 612 -49.54 14.05 -30.11
C GLN A 612 -49.32 12.59 -30.52
N ALA A 613 -50.11 12.04 -31.43
CA ALA A 613 -49.97 10.67 -31.90
C ALA A 613 -48.72 10.44 -32.76
N GLU A 614 -48.33 11.42 -33.56
CA GLU A 614 -47.09 11.35 -34.37
C GLU A 614 -45.84 11.46 -33.46
N PHE A 615 -45.86 12.35 -32.48
CA PHE A 615 -44.79 12.47 -31.48
C PHE A 615 -44.60 11.19 -30.64
N ASP A 616 -45.72 10.61 -30.16
CA ASP A 616 -45.70 9.37 -29.37
C ASP A 616 -45.22 8.18 -30.22
N ARG A 617 -45.48 8.14 -31.53
CA ARG A 617 -45.01 7.09 -32.45
C ARG A 617 -43.49 7.16 -32.68
N ASP A 618 -42.97 8.39 -32.86
CA ASP A 618 -41.54 8.57 -33.11
C ASP A 618 -40.70 8.29 -31.86
N ILE A 619 -41.22 8.61 -30.65
CA ILE A 619 -40.62 8.19 -29.38
C ILE A 619 -40.64 6.67 -29.22
N ALA A 620 -41.76 6.00 -29.55
CA ALA A 620 -41.86 4.54 -29.46
C ALA A 620 -40.88 3.82 -30.42
N ASN A 621 -40.64 4.37 -31.60
CA ASN A 621 -39.68 3.80 -32.55
C ASN A 621 -38.22 3.95 -32.05
N GLN A 622 -37.90 5.08 -31.45
CA GLN A 622 -36.56 5.31 -30.89
C GLN A 622 -36.33 4.46 -29.63
N LYS A 623 -37.37 4.28 -28.80
CA LYS A 623 -37.31 3.42 -27.63
C LYS A 623 -37.09 1.95 -27.99
N ASN A 624 -37.68 1.48 -29.09
CA ASN A 624 -37.49 0.12 -29.58
C ASN A 624 -36.06 -0.11 -30.08
N ILE A 625 -35.45 0.86 -30.77
CA ILE A 625 -34.06 0.79 -31.24
C ILE A 625 -33.09 0.74 -30.05
N TYR A 626 -33.40 1.46 -28.95
CA TYR A 626 -32.63 1.47 -27.72
C TYR A 626 -32.75 0.17 -26.93
N LEU A 627 -33.98 -0.38 -26.78
CA LEU A 627 -34.21 -1.60 -26.01
C LEU A 627 -33.64 -2.86 -26.65
N GLU A 628 -33.39 -2.87 -27.95
CA GLU A 628 -32.69 -3.97 -28.63
C GLU A 628 -31.17 -3.96 -28.37
N SER A 629 -30.61 -2.82 -27.97
CA SER A 629 -29.16 -2.64 -27.71
C SER A 629 -28.74 -2.84 -26.24
N THR A 630 -29.69 -2.87 -25.28
CA THR A 630 -29.44 -2.91 -23.83
C THR A 630 -30.04 -4.12 -23.14
N ARG A 631 -29.19 -5.03 -22.62
CA ARG A 631 -29.61 -6.11 -21.73
C ARG A 631 -29.26 -5.81 -20.27
N SER A 632 -30.32 -5.71 -19.48
CA SER A 632 -30.53 -5.87 -18.02
C SER A 632 -29.47 -5.35 -17.04
N ILE A 633 -29.87 -4.32 -16.28
CA ILE A 633 -29.25 -3.82 -15.03
C ILE A 633 -29.98 -4.47 -13.84
N SER A 634 -29.27 -4.80 -12.76
CA SER A 634 -29.87 -5.40 -11.56
C SER A 634 -30.45 -4.34 -10.61
N ALA A 635 -31.51 -4.71 -9.86
CA ALA A 635 -32.22 -3.84 -8.92
C ALA A 635 -31.32 -3.27 -7.77
N GLU A 636 -30.15 -3.85 -7.56
CA GLU A 636 -29.19 -3.43 -6.51
C GLU A 636 -28.39 -2.19 -6.93
N GLU A 637 -28.17 -2.00 -8.23
CA GLU A 637 -27.47 -0.83 -8.78
C GLU A 637 -28.36 0.42 -8.77
N GLU A 638 -29.68 0.28 -8.87
CA GLU A 638 -30.65 1.40 -8.79
C GLU A 638 -30.71 2.02 -7.39
N SER A 639 -30.68 1.22 -6.34
CA SER A 639 -30.67 1.71 -4.95
C SER A 639 -29.43 2.56 -4.65
N PHE A 640 -28.32 2.22 -5.25
CA PHE A 640 -27.02 2.86 -5.12
C PHE A 640 -26.98 4.26 -5.75
N ILE A 641 -27.50 4.36 -6.96
CA ILE A 641 -27.61 5.62 -7.70
C ILE A 641 -28.52 6.61 -6.96
N HIS A 642 -29.54 6.10 -6.25
CA HIS A 642 -30.44 6.95 -5.49
C HIS A 642 -29.74 7.68 -4.34
N ILE A 643 -28.87 7.02 -3.60
CA ILE A 643 -28.09 7.63 -2.50
C ILE A 643 -27.16 8.72 -3.01
N ILE A 644 -26.47 8.48 -4.12
CA ILE A 644 -25.59 9.49 -4.75
C ILE A 644 -26.41 10.69 -5.26
N ASN A 645 -27.60 10.44 -5.82
CA ASN A 645 -28.48 11.50 -6.31
C ASN A 645 -29.07 12.37 -5.21
N VAL A 646 -29.41 11.80 -4.05
CA VAL A 646 -29.90 12.56 -2.88
C VAL A 646 -28.86 13.56 -2.42
N TYR A 647 -27.59 13.14 -2.29
CA TYR A 647 -26.52 14.05 -1.87
C TYR A 647 -26.11 15.04 -2.96
N SER A 648 -26.18 14.67 -4.23
CA SER A 648 -25.93 15.59 -5.35
C SER A 648 -26.98 16.72 -5.40
N HIS A 649 -28.20 16.44 -5.01
CA HIS A 649 -29.29 17.42 -4.99
C HIS A 649 -29.11 18.49 -3.88
N GLU A 650 -28.43 18.16 -2.77
CA GLU A 650 -28.14 19.10 -1.69
C GLU A 650 -26.88 19.97 -1.96
N ILE A 651 -25.96 19.49 -2.79
CA ILE A 651 -24.74 20.23 -3.20
C ILE A 651 -25.05 21.34 -4.21
N ASN A 652 -25.96 21.09 -5.15
CA ASN A 652 -26.28 22.06 -6.20
C ASN A 652 -26.73 23.45 -5.68
N PRO A 653 -27.59 23.58 -4.67
CA PRO A 653 -27.95 24.89 -4.11
C PRO A 653 -26.80 25.64 -3.45
N ALA A 654 -25.84 24.90 -2.83
CA ALA A 654 -24.66 25.51 -2.23
C ALA A 654 -23.69 26.04 -3.30
N PHE A 655 -23.53 25.32 -4.40
CA PHE A 655 -22.73 25.79 -5.55
C PHE A 655 -23.34 27.03 -6.22
N LEU A 656 -24.66 27.09 -6.33
CA LEU A 656 -25.35 28.25 -6.89
C LEU A 656 -25.12 29.50 -6.01
N ARG A 657 -25.28 29.35 -4.69
CA ARG A 657 -25.00 30.45 -3.74
C ARG A 657 -23.54 30.93 -3.78
N ILE A 658 -22.58 30.04 -3.95
CA ILE A 658 -21.17 30.41 -4.12
C ILE A 658 -20.98 31.17 -5.43
N SER A 659 -21.61 30.73 -6.50
CA SER A 659 -21.54 31.41 -7.80
C SER A 659 -22.07 32.83 -7.74
N GLU A 660 -23.15 33.07 -7.04
CA GLU A 660 -23.73 34.39 -6.81
C GLU A 660 -22.79 35.31 -5.98
N ILE A 661 -22.23 34.77 -4.89
CA ILE A 661 -21.30 35.52 -4.02
C ILE A 661 -19.97 35.87 -4.71
N VAL A 662 -19.46 35.00 -5.55
CA VAL A 662 -18.22 35.21 -6.33
C VAL A 662 -18.40 36.28 -7.41
N THR A 663 -19.60 36.39 -7.98
CA THR A 663 -19.87 37.42 -9.00
C THR A 663 -19.97 38.84 -8.45
N GLU A 664 -20.14 39.05 -7.15
CA GLU A 664 -20.29 40.35 -6.49
C GLU A 664 -18.98 40.97 -5.93
N ASN A 665 -17.80 40.40 -6.22
CA ASN A 665 -16.46 40.96 -5.92
C ASN A 665 -16.13 41.25 -4.43
N ALA A 666 -16.82 40.66 -3.48
CA ALA A 666 -16.43 40.68 -2.07
C ALA A 666 -16.30 39.24 -1.58
N VAL A 667 -15.24 38.91 -0.81
CA VAL A 667 -15.09 37.58 -0.15
C VAL A 667 -15.62 37.74 1.28
N PRO A 668 -16.94 37.59 1.51
CA PRO A 668 -17.51 37.68 2.85
C PRO A 668 -17.31 36.41 3.64
N ASN A 669 -17.42 36.47 4.94
CA ASN A 669 -17.43 35.30 5.83
C ASN A 669 -18.48 34.24 5.48
N GLU A 670 -19.55 34.62 4.79
CA GLU A 670 -20.59 33.75 4.24
C GLU A 670 -20.06 32.79 3.17
N LEU A 671 -19.12 33.22 2.32
CA LEU A 671 -18.48 32.33 1.34
C LEU A 671 -17.68 31.22 2.04
N ILE A 672 -16.98 31.54 3.09
CA ILE A 672 -16.24 30.55 3.91
C ILE A 672 -17.21 29.54 4.54
N LYS A 673 -18.36 30.00 4.97
CA LYS A 673 -19.42 29.17 5.56
C LYS A 673 -20.05 28.22 4.50
N GLU A 674 -20.34 28.70 3.30
CA GLU A 674 -20.89 27.89 2.22
C GLU A 674 -19.86 26.89 1.68
N ILE A 675 -18.59 27.29 1.57
CA ILE A 675 -17.49 26.36 1.24
C ILE A 675 -17.37 25.25 2.30
N GLY A 676 -17.55 25.60 3.57
CA GLY A 676 -17.59 24.62 4.67
C GLY A 676 -18.75 23.62 4.52
N VAL A 677 -19.91 24.10 4.13
CA VAL A 677 -21.09 23.25 3.84
C VAL A 677 -20.81 22.30 2.67
N ILE A 678 -20.27 22.83 1.56
CA ILE A 678 -19.91 22.01 0.39
C ILE A 678 -18.86 20.96 0.77
N ARG A 679 -17.84 21.34 1.51
CA ARG A 679 -16.82 20.42 1.99
C ARG A 679 -17.42 19.30 2.83
N THR A 680 -18.36 19.63 3.71
CA THR A 680 -19.07 18.63 4.53
C THR A 680 -19.89 17.66 3.68
N PHE A 681 -20.59 18.15 2.65
CA PHE A 681 -21.35 17.27 1.74
C PHE A 681 -20.44 16.46 0.82
N PHE A 682 -19.35 17.03 0.37
CA PHE A 682 -18.33 16.31 -0.43
C PHE A 682 -17.67 15.20 0.39
N ASP A 683 -17.36 15.48 1.66
CA ASP A 683 -16.83 14.47 2.60
C ASP A 683 -17.90 13.37 2.87
N LYS A 684 -19.18 13.71 2.92
CA LYS A 684 -20.28 12.74 3.03
C LYS A 684 -20.41 11.86 1.77
N ILE A 685 -20.29 12.41 0.57
CA ILE A 685 -20.31 11.65 -0.70
C ILE A 685 -19.07 10.74 -0.78
N LEU A 686 -17.90 11.24 -0.41
CA LEU A 686 -16.66 10.47 -0.37
C LEU A 686 -16.74 9.34 0.68
N ASN A 687 -17.32 9.61 1.85
CA ASN A 687 -17.54 8.58 2.88
C ASN A 687 -18.57 7.55 2.44
N ALA A 688 -19.67 7.95 1.81
CA ALA A 688 -20.63 7.04 1.21
C ALA A 688 -19.99 6.21 0.08
N ALA A 689 -19.21 6.83 -0.80
CA ALA A 689 -18.48 6.14 -1.86
C ALA A 689 -17.38 5.19 -1.32
N SER A 690 -16.74 5.53 -0.21
CA SER A 690 -15.72 4.68 0.43
C SER A 690 -16.31 3.46 1.14
N LEU A 691 -17.54 3.58 1.65
CA LEU A 691 -18.31 2.44 2.16
C LEU A 691 -18.72 1.48 1.03
N LEU A 692 -18.69 1.94 -0.20
CA LEU A 692 -19.24 1.32 -1.40
C LEU A 692 -18.17 0.66 -2.30
N THR A 693 -16.96 0.39 -1.79
CA THR A 693 -16.03 -0.49 -2.51
C THR A 693 -16.67 -1.90 -2.66
N LYS A 694 -16.52 -2.53 -3.83
CA LYS A 694 -17.15 -3.84 -4.16
C LYS A 694 -16.92 -4.92 -3.09
N ALA A 695 -15.81 -4.86 -2.36
CA ALA A 695 -15.51 -5.78 -1.25
C ALA A 695 -16.34 -5.49 0.00
N ASN A 696 -16.57 -4.21 0.32
CA ASN A 696 -17.44 -3.83 1.43
C ASN A 696 -18.90 -4.13 1.10
N ILE A 697 -19.34 -3.87 -0.13
CA ILE A 697 -20.71 -4.18 -0.57
C ILE A 697 -20.94 -5.69 -0.56
N LYS A 698 -20.03 -6.48 -1.09
CA LYS A 698 -20.17 -7.95 -1.10
C LYS A 698 -20.15 -8.52 0.31
N LYS A 699 -19.29 -8.02 1.20
CA LYS A 699 -19.25 -8.43 2.61
C LYS A 699 -20.42 -7.87 3.42
N LEU A 700 -20.90 -6.64 3.12
CA LEU A 700 -22.07 -6.05 3.75
C LEU A 700 -23.38 -6.62 3.20
N ALA A 701 -23.40 -7.14 1.98
CA ALA A 701 -24.55 -7.83 1.37
C ALA A 701 -24.58 -9.34 1.68
N GLU A 702 -23.48 -9.94 2.11
CA GLU A 702 -23.49 -11.30 2.65
C GLU A 702 -24.23 -11.31 3.99
N LYS A 703 -25.07 -12.32 4.20
CA LYS A 703 -25.81 -12.47 5.46
C LYS A 703 -24.90 -13.09 6.50
N ASP A 704 -24.49 -12.30 7.47
CA ASP A 704 -23.75 -12.75 8.65
C ASP A 704 -24.67 -12.84 9.87
N ILE A 705 -24.32 -13.67 10.85
CA ILE A 705 -25.02 -13.69 12.13
C ILE A 705 -24.60 -12.46 12.92
N ILE A 706 -25.50 -11.50 13.02
CA ILE A 706 -25.26 -10.24 13.74
C ILE A 706 -26.24 -10.04 14.88
N ASN A 707 -25.81 -9.31 15.91
CA ASN A 707 -26.69 -8.78 16.94
C ASN A 707 -27.34 -7.49 16.39
N LEU A 708 -28.61 -7.58 16.02
CA LEU A 708 -29.33 -6.46 15.39
C LEU A 708 -29.46 -5.26 16.33
N SER A 709 -29.69 -5.48 17.62
CA SER A 709 -29.79 -4.41 18.62
C SER A 709 -28.49 -3.62 18.73
N ALA A 710 -27.35 -4.32 18.86
CA ALA A 710 -26.04 -3.71 18.96
C ALA A 710 -25.66 -2.96 17.66
N TYR A 711 -26.01 -3.54 16.51
CA TYR A 711 -25.72 -2.89 15.23
C TYR A 711 -26.50 -1.60 15.02
N ILE A 712 -27.78 -1.58 15.40
CA ILE A 712 -28.62 -0.37 15.33
C ILE A 712 -28.02 0.74 16.21
N ASP A 713 -27.63 0.44 17.45
CA ASP A 713 -27.04 1.41 18.35
C ASP A 713 -25.73 1.99 17.80
N GLU A 714 -24.82 1.13 17.32
CA GLU A 714 -23.55 1.52 16.69
C GLU A 714 -23.79 2.39 15.44
N TYR A 715 -24.75 2.00 14.59
CA TYR A 715 -25.08 2.72 13.37
C TYR A 715 -25.62 4.12 13.67
N ILE A 716 -26.53 4.24 14.63
CA ILE A 716 -27.12 5.51 15.03
C ILE A 716 -26.08 6.44 15.67
N GLN A 717 -25.18 5.95 16.50
CA GLN A 717 -24.08 6.74 17.06
C GLN A 717 -23.22 7.34 15.93
N LYS A 718 -22.83 6.52 14.93
CA LYS A 718 -22.06 7.00 13.77
C LYS A 718 -22.82 8.01 12.91
N CYS A 719 -24.14 7.79 12.72
CA CYS A 719 -25.00 8.69 11.96
C CYS A 719 -25.15 10.05 12.63
N SER A 720 -25.30 10.09 13.96
CA SER A 720 -25.45 11.33 14.72
C SER A 720 -24.23 12.23 14.65
N GLU A 721 -23.03 11.64 14.65
CA GLU A 721 -21.76 12.39 14.62
C GLU A 721 -21.41 12.94 13.24
N VAL A 722 -21.74 12.21 12.17
CA VAL A 722 -21.23 12.47 10.82
C VAL A 722 -22.32 12.94 9.84
N LEU A 723 -23.46 12.28 9.80
CA LEU A 723 -24.44 12.44 8.72
C LEU A 723 -25.63 13.35 9.08
N PHE A 724 -26.11 13.34 10.32
CA PHE A 724 -27.34 14.01 10.74
C PHE A 724 -27.18 14.83 12.02
N ARG A 725 -26.22 15.74 12.03
CA ARG A 725 -25.88 16.60 13.19
C ARG A 725 -27.02 17.52 13.66
N ASP A 726 -28.05 17.68 12.82
CA ASP A 726 -29.21 18.53 13.08
C ASP A 726 -30.34 17.78 13.78
N ILE A 727 -30.21 16.47 13.99
CA ILE A 727 -31.19 15.58 14.59
C ILE A 727 -30.60 14.96 15.86
N ASP A 728 -31.34 15.04 16.94
CA ASP A 728 -30.99 14.38 18.20
C ASP A 728 -31.51 12.93 18.18
N PHE A 729 -30.62 11.96 18.44
CA PHE A 729 -30.94 10.55 18.39
C PHE A 729 -30.91 9.94 19.79
N LYS A 730 -31.94 9.12 20.09
CA LYS A 730 -32.06 8.42 21.34
C LYS A 730 -32.42 6.96 21.12
N VAL A 731 -31.47 6.06 21.37
CA VAL A 731 -31.74 4.61 21.35
C VAL A 731 -32.03 4.14 22.78
N ILE A 732 -33.13 3.48 23.00
CA ILE A 732 -33.61 2.99 24.29
C ILE A 732 -33.74 1.47 24.21
N ASN A 733 -32.83 0.76 24.87
CA ASN A 733 -32.84 -0.67 25.06
C ASN A 733 -32.65 -0.98 26.56
N ASN A 734 -33.72 -0.70 27.36
CA ASN A 734 -33.60 -0.76 28.84
C ASN A 734 -33.38 -2.17 29.38
N ASP A 735 -33.85 -3.18 28.67
CA ASP A 735 -33.75 -4.58 29.07
C ASP A 735 -32.51 -5.28 28.47
N ASN A 736 -31.63 -4.54 27.80
CA ASN A 736 -30.45 -5.04 27.06
C ASN A 736 -30.83 -6.23 26.15
N VAL A 737 -31.94 -6.11 25.43
CA VAL A 737 -32.42 -7.16 24.52
C VAL A 737 -31.42 -7.36 23.38
N GLU A 738 -30.95 -8.57 23.25
CA GLU A 738 -30.09 -9.01 22.15
C GLU A 738 -30.90 -9.87 21.16
N TYR A 739 -30.76 -9.57 19.87
CA TYR A 739 -31.43 -10.35 18.83
C TYR A 739 -30.44 -10.69 17.71
N TYR A 740 -30.16 -11.98 17.58
CA TYR A 740 -29.19 -12.50 16.61
C TYR A 740 -29.90 -13.13 15.42
N GLY A 741 -29.49 -12.77 14.23
CA GLY A 741 -29.99 -13.35 12.99
C GLY A 741 -29.01 -13.18 11.83
N ALA A 742 -29.23 -13.96 10.77
CA ALA A 742 -28.43 -13.85 9.53
C ALA A 742 -28.95 -12.70 8.67
N TYR A 743 -28.33 -11.52 8.80
CA TYR A 743 -28.73 -10.30 8.13
C TYR A 743 -27.56 -9.68 7.34
N SER A 744 -27.91 -8.99 6.27
CA SER A 744 -26.97 -8.13 5.54
C SER A 744 -26.86 -6.79 6.28
N LEU A 745 -25.65 -6.40 6.65
CA LEU A 745 -25.39 -5.09 7.27
C LEU A 745 -25.83 -3.93 6.36
N LEU A 746 -25.71 -4.12 5.05
CA LEU A 746 -26.15 -3.15 4.05
C LEU A 746 -27.66 -2.96 4.10
N ASP A 747 -28.45 -4.05 4.15
CA ASP A 747 -29.91 -4.00 4.20
C ASP A 747 -30.39 -3.27 5.45
N VAL A 748 -29.80 -3.56 6.61
CA VAL A 748 -30.14 -2.88 7.87
C VAL A 748 -29.81 -1.38 7.80
N SER A 749 -28.65 -1.02 7.23
CA SER A 749 -28.28 0.38 7.03
C SER A 749 -29.25 1.12 6.11
N VAL A 750 -29.60 0.53 4.96
CA VAL A 750 -30.58 1.10 4.00
C VAL A 750 -31.96 1.26 4.62
N LEU A 751 -32.39 0.31 5.46
CA LEU A 751 -33.61 0.40 6.21
C LEU A 751 -33.65 1.63 7.13
N LEU A 752 -32.60 1.79 7.95
CA LEU A 752 -32.50 2.92 8.88
C LEU A 752 -32.39 4.25 8.14
N ASP A 753 -31.59 4.32 7.06
CA ASP A 753 -31.45 5.53 6.25
C ASP A 753 -32.77 6.00 5.64
N ASN A 754 -33.61 5.07 5.15
CA ASN A 754 -34.91 5.41 4.60
C ASN A 754 -35.83 6.00 5.68
N LEU A 755 -35.84 5.43 6.90
CA LEU A 755 -36.67 5.96 8.01
C LEU A 755 -36.16 7.32 8.46
N ILE A 756 -34.83 7.49 8.66
CA ILE A 756 -34.19 8.75 9.07
C ILE A 756 -34.39 9.84 8.02
N SER A 757 -34.22 9.51 6.74
CA SER A 757 -34.45 10.44 5.64
C SER A 757 -35.88 10.91 5.57
N ASN A 758 -36.86 10.01 5.81
CA ASN A 758 -38.27 10.37 5.88
C ASN A 758 -38.56 11.30 7.08
N ALA A 759 -38.04 10.99 8.26
CA ALA A 759 -38.15 11.83 9.44
C ALA A 759 -37.57 13.24 9.20
N LYS A 760 -36.36 13.32 8.60
CA LYS A 760 -35.72 14.61 8.25
C LYS A 760 -36.55 15.43 7.27
N LYS A 761 -37.14 14.77 6.26
CA LYS A 761 -38.02 15.41 5.28
C LYS A 761 -39.32 15.96 5.92
N GLU A 762 -39.76 15.37 7.03
CA GLU A 762 -40.88 15.85 7.85
C GLU A 762 -40.44 16.83 8.94
N ALA A 763 -39.25 17.41 8.82
CA ALA A 763 -38.69 18.40 9.72
C ALA A 763 -38.47 17.91 11.16
N ALA A 764 -38.21 16.62 11.35
CA ALA A 764 -37.88 16.06 12.66
C ALA A 764 -36.61 16.64 13.20
N LYS A 765 -36.56 16.92 14.49
CA LYS A 765 -35.42 17.39 15.26
C LYS A 765 -34.92 16.33 16.25
N GLU A 766 -35.75 15.34 16.53
CA GLU A 766 -35.44 14.25 17.44
C GLU A 766 -35.98 12.95 16.86
N ILE A 767 -35.19 11.87 16.98
CA ILE A 767 -35.58 10.52 16.62
C ILE A 767 -35.31 9.61 17.81
N GLN A 768 -36.35 8.84 18.19
CA GLN A 768 -36.24 7.87 19.28
C GLN A 768 -36.49 6.47 18.74
N ILE A 769 -35.58 5.54 19.06
CA ILE A 769 -35.67 4.14 18.69
C ILE A 769 -35.78 3.31 19.96
N ASN A 770 -36.91 2.65 20.17
CA ASN A 770 -37.14 1.80 21.31
C ASN A 770 -37.01 0.34 20.89
N ILE A 771 -36.14 -0.40 21.55
CA ILE A 771 -35.86 -1.82 21.33
C ILE A 771 -36.27 -2.59 22.57
N PHE A 772 -37.25 -3.53 22.38
CA PHE A 772 -37.74 -4.34 23.47
C PHE A 772 -38.28 -5.68 22.97
N GLN A 773 -38.62 -6.55 23.92
CA GLN A 773 -39.24 -7.86 23.62
C GLN A 773 -40.65 -7.91 24.23
N GLU A 774 -41.63 -8.29 23.42
CA GLU A 774 -43.00 -8.49 23.89
C GLU A 774 -43.66 -9.69 23.19
N LYS A 775 -44.33 -10.55 23.96
CA LYS A 775 -45.13 -11.69 23.46
C LYS A 775 -44.42 -12.62 22.48
N GLY A 776 -43.15 -12.89 22.73
CA GLY A 776 -42.35 -13.76 21.86
C GLY A 776 -41.84 -13.09 20.55
N LYS A 777 -41.88 -11.77 20.50
CA LYS A 777 -41.38 -10.98 19.37
C LYS A 777 -40.28 -10.01 19.81
N PHE A 778 -39.29 -9.84 18.98
CA PHE A 778 -38.33 -8.74 19.04
C PHE A 778 -38.92 -7.54 18.29
N ILE A 779 -38.98 -6.40 18.95
CA ILE A 779 -39.69 -5.20 18.46
C ILE A 779 -38.74 -4.01 18.44
N ILE A 780 -38.79 -3.26 17.33
CA ILE A 780 -38.13 -1.99 17.15
C ILE A 780 -39.17 -0.95 16.78
N ASP A 781 -39.40 0.03 17.66
CA ASP A 781 -40.26 1.18 17.38
C ASP A 781 -39.40 2.39 17.03
N PHE A 782 -39.50 2.85 15.79
CA PHE A 782 -38.82 4.04 15.27
C PHE A 782 -39.80 5.21 15.29
N SER A 783 -39.57 6.22 16.11
CA SER A 783 -40.40 7.40 16.26
C SER A 783 -39.63 8.68 15.96
N ASP A 784 -40.30 9.63 15.32
CA ASP A 784 -39.69 10.93 15.00
C ASP A 784 -40.53 12.10 15.58
N SER A 785 -39.91 13.27 15.68
CA SER A 785 -40.57 14.50 16.15
C SER A 785 -41.14 15.37 15.01
N GLY A 786 -41.20 14.87 13.81
CA GLY A 786 -41.61 15.61 12.61
C GLY A 786 -43.13 15.91 12.54
N ASN A 787 -43.58 16.25 11.35
CA ASN A 787 -45.01 16.58 11.13
C ASN A 787 -45.93 15.34 11.13
N GLY A 788 -45.34 14.13 11.13
CA GLY A 788 -46.07 12.88 11.05
C GLY A 788 -46.67 12.59 9.67
N VAL A 789 -47.50 11.54 9.60
CA VAL A 789 -48.19 11.14 8.36
C VAL A 789 -49.49 11.91 8.26
N SER A 790 -49.69 12.63 7.13
CA SER A 790 -50.83 13.59 6.95
C SER A 790 -52.19 12.91 6.86
N ASP A 791 -52.30 11.69 6.33
CA ASP A 791 -53.57 10.95 6.16
C ASP A 791 -53.42 9.45 6.52
N PRO A 792 -53.19 9.13 7.80
CA PRO A 792 -52.90 7.77 8.23
C PRO A 792 -54.04 6.78 8.03
N THR A 793 -55.31 7.27 8.05
CA THR A 793 -56.52 6.44 7.88
C THR A 793 -56.81 6.08 6.42
N LEU A 794 -56.44 6.93 5.47
CA LEU A 794 -56.59 6.70 4.03
C LEU A 794 -55.46 5.82 3.45
N LEU A 795 -54.30 5.94 3.97
CA LEU A 795 -53.13 5.23 3.44
C LEU A 795 -52.95 3.83 4.04
N GLY A 796 -53.22 3.65 5.35
CA GLY A 796 -53.01 2.37 6.03
C GLY A 796 -51.75 1.64 5.58
N ASP A 797 -51.87 0.33 5.32
CA ASP A 797 -50.74 -0.48 4.82
C ASP A 797 -50.26 -0.11 3.40
N LYS A 798 -51.10 0.63 2.64
CA LYS A 798 -50.74 1.05 1.28
C LYS A 798 -49.58 2.07 1.24
N MET A 799 -49.30 2.74 2.37
CA MET A 799 -48.13 3.66 2.44
C MET A 799 -46.79 3.00 2.15
N PHE A 800 -46.69 1.68 2.31
CA PHE A 800 -45.52 0.89 2.01
C PHE A 800 -45.52 0.32 0.58
N ASP A 801 -46.55 0.62 -0.25
CA ASP A 801 -46.57 0.15 -1.64
C ASP A 801 -45.70 1.05 -2.53
N LEU A 802 -45.11 0.45 -3.57
CA LEU A 802 -44.19 1.15 -4.47
C LEU A 802 -44.95 2.30 -5.21
N GLY A 803 -44.35 3.49 -5.19
CA GLY A 803 -44.92 4.68 -5.85
C GLY A 803 -45.95 5.45 -5.03
N VAL A 804 -46.29 4.99 -3.81
CA VAL A 804 -47.25 5.70 -2.92
C VAL A 804 -46.50 6.79 -2.16
N THR A 805 -46.88 8.03 -2.35
CA THR A 805 -46.31 9.21 -1.67
C THR A 805 -47.38 10.29 -1.49
N THR A 806 -47.38 10.96 -0.35
CA THR A 806 -48.22 12.13 -0.07
C THR A 806 -47.60 13.46 -0.50
N ARG A 807 -46.33 13.43 -0.97
CA ARG A 807 -45.60 14.62 -1.37
C ARG A 807 -45.56 14.80 -2.89
N HIS A 808 -45.74 16.04 -3.33
CA HIS A 808 -45.45 16.43 -4.71
C HIS A 808 -43.96 16.23 -5.03
N GLY A 809 -43.62 15.35 -5.99
CA GLY A 809 -42.27 15.03 -6.39
C GLY A 809 -41.54 13.95 -5.53
N GLY A 810 -42.26 13.30 -4.62
CA GLY A 810 -41.73 12.13 -3.88
C GLY A 810 -41.75 10.88 -4.75
N SER A 811 -40.72 10.08 -4.71
CA SER A 811 -40.59 8.83 -5.50
C SER A 811 -41.46 7.67 -4.99
N GLY A 812 -41.93 7.72 -3.75
CA GLY A 812 -42.68 6.62 -3.12
C GLY A 812 -41.89 5.31 -2.96
N ILE A 813 -40.55 5.36 -3.04
CA ILE A 813 -39.71 4.17 -2.99
C ILE A 813 -39.23 3.87 -1.56
N GLY A 814 -39.07 4.88 -0.70
CA GLY A 814 -38.41 4.73 0.61
C GLY A 814 -39.11 3.74 1.55
N LEU A 815 -40.41 3.90 1.81
CA LEU A 815 -41.16 2.99 2.68
C LEU A 815 -41.40 1.62 2.01
N ALA A 816 -41.54 1.57 0.69
CA ALA A 816 -41.58 0.31 -0.04
C ALA A 816 -40.30 -0.51 0.10
N SER A 817 -39.14 0.16 0.06
CA SER A 817 -37.83 -0.47 0.36
C SER A 817 -37.76 -0.97 1.80
N VAL A 818 -38.23 -0.21 2.78
CA VAL A 818 -38.31 -0.63 4.20
C VAL A 818 -39.15 -1.92 4.33
N ARG A 819 -40.34 -1.98 3.74
CA ARG A 819 -41.20 -3.19 3.75
C ARG A 819 -40.48 -4.38 3.10
N LYS A 820 -39.88 -4.19 1.94
CA LYS A 820 -39.15 -5.25 1.24
C LYS A 820 -37.99 -5.80 2.08
N ILE A 821 -37.12 -4.93 2.61
CA ILE A 821 -35.97 -5.33 3.43
C ILE A 821 -36.45 -6.08 4.69
N VAL A 822 -37.43 -5.55 5.41
CA VAL A 822 -37.96 -6.20 6.62
C VAL A 822 -38.56 -7.56 6.28
N SER A 823 -39.26 -7.69 5.16
CA SER A 823 -39.83 -8.96 4.68
C SER A 823 -38.73 -9.97 4.30
N ASP A 824 -37.64 -9.51 3.62
CA ASP A 824 -36.50 -10.35 3.26
C ASP A 824 -35.68 -10.81 4.51
N MET A 825 -35.79 -10.04 5.60
CA MET A 825 -35.28 -10.37 6.95
C MET A 825 -36.28 -11.23 7.75
N LYS A 826 -37.43 -11.63 7.17
CA LYS A 826 -38.49 -12.41 7.81
C LYS A 826 -39.20 -11.66 8.96
N GLY A 827 -39.24 -10.35 8.90
CA GLY A 827 -39.96 -9.49 9.83
C GLY A 827 -41.20 -8.89 9.22
N HIS A 828 -41.90 -8.10 10.01
CA HIS A 828 -43.08 -7.31 9.61
C HIS A 828 -42.89 -5.85 9.99
N VAL A 829 -43.25 -4.93 9.10
CA VAL A 829 -43.28 -3.48 9.40
C VAL A 829 -44.70 -2.94 9.33
N SER A 830 -45.04 -2.12 10.30
CA SER A 830 -46.37 -1.46 10.39
C SER A 830 -46.22 -0.01 10.86
N PHE A 831 -47.21 0.79 10.55
CA PHE A 831 -47.33 2.16 11.08
C PHE A 831 -48.23 2.14 12.31
N LEU A 832 -47.66 2.50 13.49
CA LEU A 832 -48.43 2.52 14.74
C LEU A 832 -49.32 3.77 14.86
N GLY A 833 -48.93 4.89 14.32
CA GLY A 833 -49.62 6.15 14.40
C GLY A 833 -48.68 7.35 14.58
N ASN A 834 -49.28 8.54 14.59
CA ASN A 834 -48.62 9.76 15.00
C ASN A 834 -48.76 9.97 16.51
N ASN A 835 -47.86 10.70 17.13
CA ASN A 835 -47.84 11.10 18.56
C ASN A 835 -47.81 9.91 19.55
N ILE A 836 -47.08 8.84 19.23
CA ILE A 836 -46.94 7.68 20.15
C ILE A 836 -45.83 7.93 21.17
N TYR A 837 -44.55 8.06 20.77
CA TYR A 837 -43.42 8.39 21.65
C TYR A 837 -42.96 9.84 21.46
N LEU A 838 -42.91 10.28 20.21
CA LEU A 838 -42.62 11.65 19.82
C LEU A 838 -43.78 12.23 19.02
N LYS A 839 -43.74 13.52 18.71
CA LYS A 839 -44.87 14.25 18.04
C LYS A 839 -45.14 13.72 16.61
N GLY A 840 -44.16 13.16 15.92
CA GLY A 840 -44.28 12.73 14.51
C GLY A 840 -44.73 11.29 14.36
N ALA A 841 -44.28 10.62 13.33
CA ALA A 841 -44.68 9.27 12.98
C ALA A 841 -43.95 8.20 13.84
N THR A 842 -44.63 7.08 14.08
CA THR A 842 -44.02 5.91 14.70
C THR A 842 -44.24 4.68 13.83
N PHE A 843 -43.13 4.04 13.44
CA PHE A 843 -43.11 2.79 12.68
C PHE A 843 -42.62 1.65 13.56
N ARG A 844 -43.30 0.52 13.53
CA ARG A 844 -42.93 -0.70 14.25
C ARG A 844 -42.40 -1.75 13.31
N ILE A 845 -41.29 -2.33 13.67
CA ILE A 845 -40.66 -3.48 13.01
C ILE A 845 -40.66 -4.64 14.00
N GLU A 846 -41.18 -5.79 13.59
CA GLU A 846 -41.30 -6.99 14.44
C GLU A 846 -40.61 -8.17 13.79
N PHE A 847 -39.95 -8.98 14.61
CA PHE A 847 -39.36 -10.28 14.24
C PHE A 847 -39.82 -11.32 15.26
N ASP A 848 -40.10 -12.54 14.81
CA ASP A 848 -40.40 -13.67 15.69
C ASP A 848 -39.05 -14.16 16.36
N LEU A 849 -39.15 -14.52 17.66
CA LEU A 849 -38.01 -14.95 18.47
C LEU A 849 -37.74 -16.44 18.34
#